data_31ecced489e91f62c6b9f9702dd20d10
#
_entry.id   31ecced489e91f62c6b9f9702dd20d10
#
_cell.length_a   1.000
_cell.length_b   1.000
_cell.length_c   1.000
_cell.angle_alpha   90.00
_cell.angle_beta   90.00
_cell.angle_gamma   90.00
#
_symmetry.space_group_name_H-M   'P 1'
#
loop_
_entity.id
_entity.type
_entity.pdbx_description
1 polymer ?
#
loop_
_entity_poly.entity_id
_entity_poly.type
_entity_poly.pdbx_seq_one_letter_code
_entity_poly.pdbx_strand_id
1 'polypeptide(L)'
;MIDKLLNSQGEDRILLLSGGPKSHLAQRSMFAKGMKKRLVITQPSIEPQVNHSPLNGETILNLNKNPMEGSLQIWTDNGWKVTTILNAKNLEGMLRSLVLHTPKGSLWAGALSYDLVQWTQPISLQHPPEEGEILAVLWLVEEWIEEEVRSPEIPSPVRMVGETSSHTDEEHAQIVHRIKQSITAGEMYQLNFGRTWAGPLGEDPAQIFHRLATNNPAPFSGYIEAADLGLALASSSPEILLDTKDGTVMTAPIKGTRPRGSDADQESLLRRDLVHDIKERAEHRMLVDLERNDLGIVAKSGSVHQSRFDVEAYANVQHLVSQVKGILDDKKDGIDALQALFPGGSITGCPKTVVCAAIDELEKKPRSFWTGSMGWIDVHTGDSTWNIMIRTLEARFSPEGWQGTVIAGGGITIESNPEAEVAESVWKAAALRRACGWLNPETKPIPKGDLGIYPLYVEQQPYQPEELFDLDIAFIDNLDSFSHNIIHALQTLGCNVETFDGRGEIVDFNHDAIVIGPGPGRPEISPLSMHAASLDMPVLGICLGHQAIGLARGMELIESPLGPVHGVPSTIVADGNGLLSKGKHVMTRYNSLVLSGDGNISVTANDETGTLPMEIRDGKTYGLQFHPESIGSSGGMEVLSEFLRRVAHC
;
A
#
# COMPACT_ATOMS: atom_id res chain seq x y z
N MET A 1 -15.68 -5.45 -27.04
CA MET A 1 -14.57 -4.54 -26.66
C MET A 1 -13.21 -5.07 -27.07
N ILE A 2 -12.85 -6.30 -26.77
CA ILE A 2 -11.56 -6.88 -27.19
C ILE A 2 -11.38 -6.85 -28.71
N ASP A 3 -12.43 -7.14 -29.48
CA ASP A 3 -12.35 -7.03 -30.95
C ASP A 3 -12.07 -5.60 -31.43
N LYS A 4 -12.61 -4.59 -30.74
CA LYS A 4 -12.30 -3.17 -31.04
C LYS A 4 -10.83 -2.88 -30.73
N LEU A 5 -10.31 -3.38 -29.60
CA LEU A 5 -8.91 -3.27 -29.25
C LEU A 5 -7.99 -3.89 -30.29
N LEU A 6 -8.29 -5.12 -30.74
CA LEU A 6 -7.48 -5.84 -31.71
C LEU A 6 -7.50 -5.21 -33.11
N ASN A 7 -8.59 -4.52 -33.46
CA ASN A 7 -8.76 -3.88 -34.77
C ASN A 7 -8.19 -2.45 -34.84
N SER A 8 -7.70 -1.89 -33.72
CA SER A 8 -7.15 -0.51 -33.64
C SER A 8 -5.61 -0.51 -33.59
N GLN A 9 -4.93 -1.39 -34.33
CA GLN A 9 -3.46 -1.46 -34.32
C GLN A 9 -2.82 -0.17 -34.85
N GLY A 10 -1.73 0.26 -34.19
CA GLY A 10 -0.94 1.44 -34.57
C GLY A 10 -1.49 2.78 -34.04
N GLU A 11 -2.57 2.77 -33.29
CA GLU A 11 -3.14 3.93 -32.59
C GLU A 11 -2.97 3.80 -31.08
N ASP A 12 -3.05 4.92 -30.35
CA ASP A 12 -3.15 4.91 -28.89
C ASP A 12 -4.45 4.22 -28.45
N ARG A 13 -4.38 3.31 -27.49
CA ARG A 13 -5.49 2.46 -27.08
C ARG A 13 -5.63 2.42 -25.56
N ILE A 14 -6.86 2.57 -25.04
CA ILE A 14 -7.19 2.37 -23.63
C ILE A 14 -8.45 1.51 -23.54
N LEU A 15 -8.32 0.37 -22.89
CA LEU A 15 -9.44 -0.49 -22.51
C LEU A 15 -9.34 -0.79 -21.01
N LEU A 16 -10.32 -0.33 -20.23
CA LEU A 16 -10.50 -0.74 -18.84
C LEU A 16 -11.58 -1.81 -18.82
N LEU A 17 -11.23 -3.01 -18.34
CA LEU A 17 -12.06 -4.20 -18.45
C LEU A 17 -12.41 -4.75 -17.07
N SER A 18 -13.71 -4.85 -16.77
CA SER A 18 -14.20 -5.56 -15.60
C SER A 18 -14.40 -7.04 -15.89
N GLY A 19 -13.66 -7.90 -15.19
CA GLY A 19 -13.78 -9.36 -15.24
C GLY A 19 -13.84 -9.96 -13.84
N GLY A 20 -13.92 -11.28 -13.73
CA GLY A 20 -13.95 -11.93 -12.43
C GLY A 20 -15.32 -11.86 -11.72
N PRO A 21 -15.36 -11.93 -10.37
CA PRO A 21 -16.60 -11.87 -9.63
C PRO A 21 -17.28 -10.51 -9.78
N LYS A 22 -18.61 -10.52 -9.95
CA LYS A 22 -19.38 -9.27 -9.97
C LYS A 22 -19.29 -8.60 -8.61
N SER A 23 -18.70 -7.41 -8.57
CA SER A 23 -18.64 -6.56 -7.39
C SER A 23 -19.25 -5.20 -7.70
N HIS A 24 -19.57 -4.42 -6.66
CA HIS A 24 -20.03 -3.04 -6.83
C HIS A 24 -18.95 -2.10 -7.39
N LEU A 25 -17.68 -2.54 -7.37
CA LEU A 25 -16.51 -1.78 -7.84
C LEU A 25 -16.16 -2.06 -9.32
N ALA A 26 -16.51 -3.25 -9.82
CA ALA A 26 -16.14 -3.71 -11.15
C ALA A 26 -17.40 -4.08 -11.95
N GLN A 27 -18.11 -3.08 -12.44
CA GLN A 27 -19.42 -3.27 -13.07
C GLN A 27 -19.43 -3.04 -14.57
N ARG A 28 -18.48 -2.26 -15.09
CA ARG A 28 -18.50 -1.79 -16.49
C ARG A 28 -17.13 -1.91 -17.12
N SER A 29 -17.13 -2.21 -18.40
CA SER A 29 -15.93 -2.15 -19.24
C SER A 29 -16.02 -0.91 -20.12
N MET A 30 -14.89 -0.22 -20.30
CA MET A 30 -14.82 1.09 -20.93
C MET A 30 -13.69 1.11 -21.97
N PHE A 31 -13.99 1.47 -23.19
CA PHE A 31 -13.02 1.67 -24.28
C PHE A 31 -12.98 3.15 -24.64
N ALA A 32 -11.79 3.77 -24.56
CA ALA A 32 -11.61 5.19 -24.83
C ALA A 32 -11.57 5.48 -26.34
N LYS A 33 -12.16 6.64 -26.71
CA LYS A 33 -12.11 7.21 -28.05
C LYS A 33 -11.82 8.71 -28.01
N GLY A 34 -11.41 9.27 -29.15
CA GLY A 34 -11.22 10.71 -29.29
C GLY A 34 -10.06 11.26 -28.48
N MET A 35 -9.02 10.47 -28.27
CA MET A 35 -7.85 10.87 -27.49
C MET A 35 -6.96 11.81 -28.31
N LYS A 36 -7.20 13.11 -28.23
CA LYS A 36 -6.45 14.15 -28.97
C LYS A 36 -5.52 14.98 -28.10
N LYS A 37 -5.52 14.78 -26.78
CA LYS A 37 -4.64 15.43 -25.82
C LYS A 37 -4.12 14.42 -24.83
N ARG A 38 -2.85 14.50 -24.49
CA ARG A 38 -2.24 13.65 -23.44
C ARG A 38 -1.21 14.39 -22.61
N LEU A 39 -1.02 13.94 -21.38
CA LEU A 39 0.11 14.26 -20.51
C LEU A 39 1.09 13.10 -20.54
N VAL A 40 2.36 13.39 -20.77
CA VAL A 40 3.46 12.42 -20.57
C VAL A 40 4.39 12.99 -19.50
N ILE A 41 4.58 12.25 -18.42
CA ILE A 41 5.55 12.56 -17.35
C ILE A 41 6.77 11.70 -17.60
N THR A 42 7.94 12.32 -17.59
CA THR A 42 9.23 11.63 -17.78
C THR A 42 10.14 11.84 -16.60
N GLN A 43 11.08 10.92 -16.42
CA GLN A 43 12.12 11.04 -15.41
C GLN A 43 13.03 12.24 -15.77
N PRO A 44 13.11 13.26 -14.89
CA PRO A 44 14.08 14.34 -15.09
C PRO A 44 15.49 13.87 -14.80
N SER A 45 16.49 14.65 -15.21
CA SER A 45 17.88 14.44 -14.81
C SER A 45 18.02 14.67 -13.30
N ILE A 46 18.30 13.63 -12.56
CA ILE A 46 18.46 13.65 -11.10
C ILE A 46 19.82 13.02 -10.76
N GLU A 47 20.61 13.72 -9.94
CA GLU A 47 21.76 13.09 -9.30
C GLU A 47 21.25 12.13 -8.22
N PRO A 48 21.56 10.83 -8.31
CA PRO A 48 21.18 9.85 -7.29
C PRO A 48 21.74 10.29 -5.92
N GLN A 49 20.88 10.36 -4.92
CA GLN A 49 21.31 10.64 -3.55
C GLN A 49 21.33 9.33 -2.75
N VAL A 50 22.45 9.11 -2.07
CA VAL A 50 22.58 7.94 -1.19
C VAL A 50 21.72 8.16 0.04
N ASN A 51 20.62 7.41 0.17
CA ASN A 51 19.96 7.22 1.45
C ASN A 51 20.86 6.35 2.32
N HIS A 52 20.99 6.66 3.61
CA HIS A 52 21.55 5.67 4.52
C HIS A 52 20.59 4.49 4.59
N SER A 53 21.16 3.31 4.49
CA SER A 53 20.41 2.07 4.27
C SER A 53 19.38 1.81 5.37
N PRO A 54 18.08 1.74 5.05
CA PRO A 54 17.10 1.27 6.01
C PRO A 54 17.34 -0.19 6.44
N LEU A 55 18.11 -0.96 5.67
CA LEU A 55 18.46 -2.35 5.98
C LEU A 55 19.60 -2.49 7.00
N ASN A 56 20.24 -1.40 7.40
CA ASN A 56 21.33 -1.38 8.37
C ASN A 56 21.03 -0.54 9.63
N GLY A 57 19.78 -0.16 9.85
CA GLY A 57 19.37 0.65 11.01
C GLY A 57 19.75 2.14 10.92
N GLU A 58 20.28 2.58 9.79
CA GLU A 58 20.68 3.96 9.53
C GLU A 58 19.69 4.65 8.60
N THR A 59 18.42 4.68 9.00
CA THR A 59 17.36 5.24 8.14
C THR A 59 17.43 6.77 8.09
N ILE A 60 18.33 7.33 7.32
CA ILE A 60 18.28 8.73 6.91
C ILE A 60 17.67 8.77 5.52
N LEU A 61 16.44 9.27 5.44
CA LEU A 61 15.74 9.44 4.18
C LEU A 61 16.08 10.80 3.59
N ASN A 62 16.55 10.82 2.36
CA ASN A 62 16.80 12.04 1.63
C ASN A 62 15.59 12.38 0.76
N LEU A 63 15.02 13.57 0.98
CA LEU A 63 13.90 14.07 0.19
C LEU A 63 14.35 14.33 -1.25
N ASN A 64 13.56 13.86 -2.22
CA ASN A 64 13.70 14.31 -3.59
C ASN A 64 13.26 15.79 -3.67
N LYS A 65 14.20 16.67 -4.05
CA LYS A 65 13.95 18.11 -4.21
C LYS A 65 13.72 18.53 -5.66
N ASN A 66 13.85 17.59 -6.60
CA ASN A 66 13.69 17.89 -8.01
C ASN A 66 12.20 17.97 -8.37
N PRO A 67 11.78 18.99 -9.15
CA PRO A 67 10.42 19.06 -9.63
C PRO A 67 10.12 17.90 -10.59
N MET A 68 8.89 17.42 -10.55
CA MET A 68 8.34 16.53 -11.57
C MET A 68 8.13 17.32 -12.85
N GLU A 69 8.53 16.78 -13.99
CA GLU A 69 8.32 17.39 -15.30
C GLU A 69 7.32 16.58 -16.12
N GLY A 70 6.35 17.27 -16.73
CA GLY A 70 5.36 16.67 -17.62
C GLY A 70 5.20 17.47 -18.89
N SER A 71 5.03 16.80 -20.02
CA SER A 71 4.72 17.42 -21.31
C SER A 71 3.25 17.21 -21.67
N LEU A 72 2.52 18.31 -21.83
CA LEU A 72 1.18 18.30 -22.37
C LEU A 72 1.27 18.31 -23.90
N GLN A 73 0.64 17.34 -24.55
CA GLN A 73 0.74 17.10 -25.98
C GLN A 73 -0.65 17.10 -26.63
N ILE A 74 -0.74 17.52 -27.89
CA ILE A 74 -1.95 17.41 -28.72
C ILE A 74 -1.65 16.57 -29.95
N TRP A 75 -2.68 15.83 -30.41
CA TRP A 75 -2.62 15.10 -31.66
C TRP A 75 -2.78 16.05 -32.85
N THR A 76 -1.93 15.90 -33.86
CA THR A 76 -1.94 16.65 -35.14
C THR A 76 -1.83 15.68 -36.29
N ASP A 77 -2.01 16.16 -37.52
CA ASP A 77 -1.81 15.34 -38.74
C ASP A 77 -0.41 14.70 -38.84
N ASN A 78 0.57 15.22 -38.09
CA ASN A 78 1.95 14.73 -38.03
C ASN A 78 2.26 13.98 -36.71
N GLY A 79 1.24 13.52 -35.98
CA GLY A 79 1.39 12.83 -34.70
C GLY A 79 1.33 13.76 -33.48
N TRP A 80 1.78 13.28 -32.33
CA TRP A 80 1.78 14.01 -31.07
C TRP A 80 2.77 15.16 -31.07
N LYS A 81 2.33 16.35 -30.63
CA LYS A 81 3.14 17.55 -30.53
C LYS A 81 3.05 18.15 -29.14
N VAL A 82 4.19 18.40 -28.51
CA VAL A 82 4.27 19.11 -27.22
C VAL A 82 3.76 20.54 -27.38
N THR A 83 2.85 20.95 -26.52
CA THR A 83 2.27 22.31 -26.47
C THR A 83 2.70 23.06 -25.22
N THR A 84 2.90 22.37 -24.10
CA THR A 84 3.20 22.99 -22.81
C THR A 84 4.08 22.05 -21.99
N ILE A 85 5.08 22.58 -21.33
CA ILE A 85 5.81 21.87 -20.27
C ILE A 85 5.21 22.28 -18.94
N LEU A 86 4.88 21.31 -18.11
CA LEU A 86 4.34 21.46 -16.77
C LEU A 86 5.40 21.05 -15.76
N ASN A 87 5.50 21.79 -14.66
CA ASN A 87 6.39 21.47 -13.55
C ASN A 87 5.60 21.46 -12.24
N ALA A 88 5.81 20.46 -11.40
CA ALA A 88 5.14 20.33 -10.12
C ALA A 88 6.08 19.79 -9.06
N LYS A 89 5.78 20.06 -7.78
CA LYS A 89 6.56 19.53 -6.66
C LYS A 89 6.23 18.06 -6.35
N ASN A 90 5.03 17.63 -6.68
CA ASN A 90 4.50 16.30 -6.38
C ASN A 90 3.41 15.92 -7.40
N LEU A 91 2.89 14.70 -7.29
CA LEU A 91 1.86 14.18 -8.19
C LEU A 91 0.55 14.99 -8.10
N GLU A 92 0.16 15.39 -6.89
CA GLU A 92 -1.01 16.27 -6.66
C GLU A 92 -0.90 17.56 -7.48
N GLY A 93 0.20 18.29 -7.35
CA GLY A 93 0.44 19.54 -8.09
C GLY A 93 0.43 19.34 -9.60
N MET A 94 0.94 18.21 -10.10
CA MET A 94 0.92 17.87 -11.53
C MET A 94 -0.52 17.68 -12.02
N LEU A 95 -1.33 16.88 -11.32
CA LEU A 95 -2.72 16.64 -11.70
C LEU A 95 -3.59 17.90 -11.59
N ARG A 96 -3.38 18.74 -10.56
CA ARG A 96 -4.09 20.02 -10.43
C ARG A 96 -3.74 20.99 -11.57
N SER A 97 -2.53 20.95 -12.12
CA SER A 97 -2.18 21.75 -13.27
C SER A 97 -3.00 21.44 -14.53
N LEU A 98 -3.55 20.22 -14.62
CA LEU A 98 -4.41 19.81 -15.74
C LEU A 98 -5.81 20.48 -15.73
N VAL A 99 -6.29 21.00 -14.61
CA VAL A 99 -7.61 21.64 -14.48
C VAL A 99 -7.80 22.75 -15.52
N LEU A 100 -6.77 23.58 -15.74
CA LEU A 100 -6.79 24.66 -16.72
C LEU A 100 -6.84 24.17 -18.19
N HIS A 101 -6.49 22.92 -18.42
CA HIS A 101 -6.39 22.30 -19.74
C HIS A 101 -7.52 21.30 -20.03
N THR A 102 -8.48 21.15 -19.10
CA THR A 102 -9.52 20.11 -19.14
C THR A 102 -10.91 20.74 -19.22
N PRO A 103 -11.73 20.43 -20.22
CA PRO A 103 -13.15 20.77 -20.21
C PRO A 103 -13.87 20.07 -19.03
N LYS A 104 -14.84 20.76 -18.42
CA LYS A 104 -15.65 20.15 -17.35
C LYS A 104 -16.40 18.91 -17.86
N GLY A 105 -16.38 17.84 -17.07
CA GLY A 105 -17.02 16.58 -17.39
C GLY A 105 -16.18 15.67 -18.31
N SER A 106 -14.93 16.04 -18.61
CA SER A 106 -13.99 15.18 -19.32
C SER A 106 -13.07 14.47 -18.32
N LEU A 107 -12.66 13.26 -18.65
CA LEU A 107 -11.83 12.41 -17.80
C LEU A 107 -10.43 12.25 -18.39
N TRP A 108 -9.44 12.19 -17.50
CA TRP A 108 -8.10 11.71 -17.85
C TRP A 108 -7.99 10.23 -17.51
N ALA A 109 -7.47 9.42 -18.43
CA ALA A 109 -7.26 8.01 -18.19
C ALA A 109 -5.87 7.59 -18.67
N GLY A 110 -5.26 6.63 -17.95
CA GLY A 110 -3.94 6.16 -18.30
C GLY A 110 -3.27 5.36 -17.20
N ALA A 111 -1.93 5.47 -17.14
CA ALA A 111 -1.11 4.72 -16.20
C ALA A 111 -0.05 5.60 -15.52
N LEU A 112 0.23 5.27 -14.26
CA LEU A 112 1.22 5.86 -13.38
C LEU A 112 2.25 4.79 -13.00
N SER A 113 3.54 5.05 -13.23
CA SER A 113 4.65 4.18 -12.81
C SER A 113 4.82 4.20 -11.30
N TYR A 114 5.23 3.08 -10.70
CA TYR A 114 5.66 3.03 -9.30
C TYR A 114 6.74 4.06 -8.96
N ASP A 115 7.63 4.35 -9.90
CA ASP A 115 8.78 5.22 -9.68
C ASP A 115 8.41 6.69 -9.43
N LEU A 116 7.12 7.05 -9.57
CA LEU A 116 6.56 8.30 -9.03
C LEU A 116 6.62 8.36 -7.50
N VAL A 117 6.96 7.25 -6.82
CA VAL A 117 7.14 7.16 -5.37
C VAL A 117 8.02 8.27 -4.81
N GLN A 118 9.04 8.71 -5.54
CA GLN A 118 9.94 9.80 -5.14
C GLN A 118 9.26 11.19 -5.08
N TRP A 119 8.01 11.32 -5.51
CA TRP A 119 7.19 12.54 -5.40
C TRP A 119 5.91 12.33 -4.59
N THR A 120 5.65 11.11 -4.14
CA THR A 120 4.53 10.80 -3.26
C THR A 120 4.99 10.42 -1.86
N GLN A 121 6.21 9.92 -1.72
CA GLN A 121 6.86 9.62 -0.45
C GLN A 121 8.10 10.52 -0.25
N PRO A 122 8.48 10.82 1.01
CA PRO A 122 9.63 11.68 1.30
C PRO A 122 10.97 10.93 1.13
N ILE A 123 11.21 10.38 -0.04
CA ILE A 123 12.44 9.63 -0.39
C ILE A 123 13.02 10.08 -1.73
N SER A 124 14.32 9.83 -1.92
CA SER A 124 15.00 9.89 -3.20
C SER A 124 15.45 8.48 -3.58
N LEU A 125 15.25 8.07 -4.83
CA LEU A 125 15.69 6.75 -5.30
C LEU A 125 17.22 6.75 -5.50
N GLN A 126 17.89 5.66 -5.10
CA GLN A 126 19.31 5.40 -5.40
C GLN A 126 19.48 4.84 -6.82
N HIS A 127 18.44 4.14 -7.32
CA HIS A 127 18.39 3.53 -8.64
C HIS A 127 17.18 4.06 -9.41
N PRO A 128 17.12 5.41 -9.67
CA PRO A 128 15.99 5.99 -10.39
C PRO A 128 15.95 5.49 -11.84
N PRO A 129 14.80 5.60 -12.54
CA PRO A 129 14.75 5.41 -13.97
C PRO A 129 15.75 6.32 -14.71
N GLU A 130 16.16 5.92 -15.91
CA GLU A 130 17.02 6.76 -16.75
C GLU A 130 16.30 8.07 -17.16
N GLU A 131 17.07 9.12 -17.41
CA GLU A 131 16.52 10.40 -17.89
C GLU A 131 15.70 10.20 -19.17
N GLY A 132 14.48 10.73 -19.18
CA GLY A 132 13.54 10.60 -20.28
C GLY A 132 12.65 9.35 -20.24
N GLU A 133 12.89 8.40 -19.32
CA GLU A 133 11.99 7.26 -19.13
C GLU A 133 10.58 7.73 -18.74
N ILE A 134 9.56 7.04 -19.26
CA ILE A 134 8.16 7.38 -19.06
C ILE A 134 7.73 6.95 -17.65
N LEU A 135 7.31 7.93 -16.84
CA LEU A 135 6.76 7.71 -15.50
C LEU A 135 5.24 7.72 -15.48
N ALA A 136 4.60 8.42 -16.40
CA ALA A 136 3.15 8.38 -16.55
C ALA A 136 2.74 8.75 -17.98
N VAL A 137 1.61 8.21 -18.39
CA VAL A 137 0.92 8.66 -19.59
C VAL A 137 -0.57 8.68 -19.32
N LEU A 138 -1.19 9.85 -19.48
CA LEU A 138 -2.62 10.06 -19.28
C LEU A 138 -3.20 10.77 -20.50
N TRP A 139 -4.32 10.28 -21.01
CA TRP A 139 -5.04 10.90 -22.12
C TRP A 139 -6.33 11.56 -21.66
N LEU A 140 -6.63 12.72 -22.19
CA LEU A 140 -7.95 13.32 -22.10
C LEU A 140 -8.87 12.54 -23.04
N VAL A 141 -9.86 11.86 -22.47
CA VAL A 141 -10.81 11.03 -23.19
C VAL A 141 -12.07 11.84 -23.49
N GLU A 142 -12.41 11.96 -24.78
CA GLU A 142 -13.60 12.71 -25.24
C GLU A 142 -14.86 11.83 -25.19
N GLU A 143 -14.72 10.53 -25.46
CA GLU A 143 -15.85 9.59 -25.54
C GLU A 143 -15.45 8.22 -24.97
N TRP A 144 -16.33 7.66 -24.13
CA TRP A 144 -16.24 6.29 -23.65
C TRP A 144 -17.30 5.41 -24.30
N ILE A 145 -16.88 4.24 -24.84
CA ILE A 145 -17.81 3.19 -25.18
C ILE A 145 -17.90 2.25 -23.99
N GLU A 146 -19.09 2.15 -23.42
CA GLU A 146 -19.38 1.22 -22.32
C GLU A 146 -20.11 0.00 -22.88
N GLU A 147 -19.72 -1.19 -22.47
CA GLU A 147 -20.40 -2.45 -22.79
C GLU A 147 -20.39 -3.36 -21.56
N GLU A 148 -21.44 -4.19 -21.42
CA GLU A 148 -21.38 -5.33 -20.52
C GLU A 148 -20.31 -6.33 -21.00
N VAL A 149 -19.62 -6.95 -20.04
CA VAL A 149 -18.57 -7.94 -20.35
C VAL A 149 -19.20 -9.13 -21.04
N ARG A 150 -18.82 -9.38 -22.30
CA ARG A 150 -19.07 -10.66 -22.99
C ARG A 150 -17.84 -11.54 -22.84
N SER A 151 -18.06 -12.84 -22.68
CA SER A 151 -16.95 -13.82 -22.74
C SER A 151 -16.23 -13.67 -24.08
N PRO A 152 -14.93 -13.39 -24.07
CA PRO A 152 -14.17 -13.27 -25.32
C PRO A 152 -14.10 -14.62 -26.04
N GLU A 153 -13.92 -14.58 -27.36
CA GLU A 153 -13.64 -15.78 -28.16
C GLU A 153 -12.32 -16.43 -27.72
N ILE A 154 -12.19 -17.73 -27.96
CA ILE A 154 -10.97 -18.47 -27.60
C ILE A 154 -9.77 -17.87 -28.35
N PRO A 155 -8.74 -17.38 -27.67
CA PRO A 155 -7.59 -16.76 -28.31
C PRO A 155 -6.75 -17.78 -29.07
N SER A 156 -6.04 -17.33 -30.11
CA SER A 156 -5.10 -18.15 -30.88
C SER A 156 -3.99 -18.75 -30.01
N PRO A 157 -3.44 -19.91 -30.38
CA PRO A 157 -2.27 -20.48 -29.71
C PRO A 157 -1.09 -19.50 -29.72
N VAL A 158 -0.35 -19.47 -28.62
CA VAL A 158 0.82 -18.59 -28.48
C VAL A 158 2.06 -19.21 -29.15
N ARG A 159 2.88 -18.36 -29.77
CA ARG A 159 4.21 -18.76 -30.25
C ARG A 159 5.18 -18.80 -29.05
N MET A 160 5.85 -19.96 -28.88
CA MET A 160 6.86 -20.11 -27.83
C MET A 160 8.12 -19.30 -28.13
N VAL A 161 8.60 -18.55 -27.13
CA VAL A 161 9.84 -17.75 -27.15
C VAL A 161 10.57 -17.90 -25.81
N GLY A 162 11.83 -17.48 -25.74
CA GLY A 162 12.62 -17.59 -24.50
C GLY A 162 12.43 -16.42 -23.56
N GLU A 163 12.82 -16.61 -22.32
CA GLU A 163 12.87 -15.57 -21.28
C GLU A 163 14.14 -15.67 -20.44
N THR A 164 14.43 -14.60 -19.68
CA THR A 164 15.48 -14.55 -18.64
C THR A 164 14.86 -14.15 -17.32
N SER A 165 15.48 -14.54 -16.20
CA SER A 165 15.07 -14.13 -14.85
C SER A 165 16.14 -13.25 -14.22
N SER A 166 15.72 -12.26 -13.41
CA SER A 166 16.64 -11.35 -12.71
C SER A 166 17.43 -12.01 -11.60
N HIS A 167 16.92 -13.08 -11.00
CA HIS A 167 17.51 -13.78 -9.87
C HIS A 167 17.35 -15.30 -10.06
N THR A 168 18.31 -16.07 -9.54
CA THR A 168 18.13 -17.50 -9.28
C THR A 168 17.21 -17.70 -8.06
N ASP A 169 16.81 -18.94 -7.81
CA ASP A 169 16.00 -19.26 -6.62
C ASP A 169 16.80 -19.06 -5.34
N GLU A 170 18.10 -19.38 -5.35
CA GLU A 170 19.03 -19.20 -4.23
C GLU A 170 19.26 -17.73 -3.90
N GLU A 171 19.47 -16.87 -4.91
CA GLU A 171 19.60 -15.42 -4.72
C GLU A 171 18.35 -14.80 -4.12
N HIS A 172 17.16 -15.19 -4.62
CA HIS A 172 15.89 -14.73 -4.06
C HIS A 172 15.73 -15.18 -2.60
N ALA A 173 16.01 -16.44 -2.28
CA ALA A 173 15.97 -16.94 -0.89
C ALA A 173 16.91 -16.17 0.04
N GLN A 174 18.12 -15.81 -0.41
CA GLN A 174 19.05 -14.97 0.36
C GLN A 174 18.50 -13.57 0.64
N ILE A 175 17.81 -12.96 -0.33
CA ILE A 175 17.13 -11.66 -0.13
C ILE A 175 16.03 -11.78 0.92
N VAL A 176 15.22 -12.85 0.89
CA VAL A 176 14.22 -13.12 1.93
C VAL A 176 14.86 -13.20 3.31
N HIS A 177 15.99 -13.90 3.45
CA HIS A 177 16.74 -13.97 4.73
C HIS A 177 17.19 -12.58 5.20
N ARG A 178 17.74 -11.75 4.30
CA ARG A 178 18.17 -10.38 4.63
C ARG A 178 17.00 -9.52 5.13
N ILE A 179 15.86 -9.57 4.47
CA ILE A 179 14.64 -8.85 4.88
C ILE A 179 14.21 -9.31 6.28
N LYS A 180 14.19 -10.62 6.56
CA LYS A 180 13.84 -11.16 7.90
C LYS A 180 14.79 -10.68 8.99
N GLN A 181 16.08 -10.53 8.70
CA GLN A 181 17.05 -9.96 9.65
C GLN A 181 16.69 -8.50 10.00
N SER A 182 16.35 -7.68 8.99
CA SER A 182 15.94 -6.29 9.22
C SER A 182 14.61 -6.19 10.00
N ILE A 183 13.67 -7.12 9.76
CA ILE A 183 12.43 -7.22 10.54
C ILE A 183 12.75 -7.57 12.01
N THR A 184 13.67 -8.50 12.27
CA THR A 184 14.10 -8.87 13.63
C THR A 184 14.74 -7.69 14.35
N ALA A 185 15.56 -6.90 13.66
CA ALA A 185 16.18 -5.69 14.19
C ALA A 185 15.18 -4.53 14.44
N GLY A 186 13.92 -4.67 14.00
CA GLY A 186 12.85 -3.67 14.20
C GLY A 186 12.79 -2.58 13.16
N GLU A 187 13.51 -2.69 12.04
CA GLU A 187 13.58 -1.67 10.99
C GLU A 187 12.29 -1.59 10.16
N MET A 188 11.57 -2.69 10.06
CA MET A 188 10.30 -2.79 9.31
C MET A 188 9.45 -3.95 9.81
N TYR A 189 8.19 -4.03 9.38
CA TYR A 189 7.27 -5.11 9.73
C TYR A 189 7.06 -6.07 8.57
N GLN A 190 7.02 -5.55 7.34
CA GLN A 190 6.84 -6.27 6.09
C GLN A 190 7.48 -5.50 4.94
N LEU A 191 8.05 -6.23 3.97
CA LEU A 191 8.53 -5.66 2.71
C LEU A 191 8.12 -6.56 1.54
N ASN A 192 7.65 -5.96 0.45
CA ASN A 192 7.28 -6.66 -0.78
C ASN A 192 8.45 -6.65 -1.75
N PHE A 193 9.00 -7.84 -2.07
CA PHE A 193 10.12 -7.99 -2.99
C PHE A 193 9.66 -8.56 -4.33
N GLY A 194 10.16 -8.00 -5.46
CA GLY A 194 9.82 -8.37 -6.82
C GLY A 194 10.93 -9.09 -7.58
N ARG A 195 10.62 -10.26 -8.18
CA ARG A 195 11.47 -10.97 -9.14
C ARG A 195 10.98 -10.70 -10.57
N THR A 196 11.90 -10.43 -11.48
CA THR A 196 11.59 -10.05 -12.87
C THR A 196 11.88 -11.20 -13.83
N TRP A 197 10.98 -11.36 -14.80
CA TRP A 197 11.19 -12.15 -16.01
C TRP A 197 11.04 -11.24 -17.23
N ALA A 198 11.95 -11.37 -18.20
CA ALA A 198 11.95 -10.55 -19.40
C ALA A 198 12.34 -11.36 -20.62
N GLY A 199 11.81 -10.97 -21.78
CA GLY A 199 12.12 -11.62 -23.04
C GLY A 199 11.36 -11.03 -24.22
N PRO A 200 11.65 -11.49 -25.44
CA PRO A 200 10.92 -11.09 -26.64
C PRO A 200 9.46 -11.55 -26.56
N LEU A 201 8.57 -10.79 -27.18
CA LEU A 201 7.19 -11.19 -27.40
C LEU A 201 7.02 -11.67 -28.85
N GLY A 202 6.41 -12.84 -29.02
CA GLY A 202 6.20 -13.42 -30.34
C GLY A 202 5.06 -12.78 -31.14
N GLU A 203 4.33 -11.83 -30.56
CA GLU A 203 3.11 -11.22 -31.09
C GLU A 203 2.81 -9.86 -30.47
N ASP A 204 1.76 -9.21 -30.97
CA ASP A 204 1.26 -7.92 -30.45
C ASP A 204 0.80 -8.06 -28.98
N PRO A 205 1.16 -7.12 -28.08
CA PRO A 205 0.74 -7.14 -26.67
C PRO A 205 -0.78 -7.20 -26.46
N ALA A 206 -1.59 -6.67 -27.38
CA ALA A 206 -3.05 -6.76 -27.29
C ALA A 206 -3.57 -8.22 -27.44
N GLN A 207 -2.88 -9.07 -28.20
CA GLN A 207 -3.20 -10.51 -28.27
C GLN A 207 -2.89 -11.20 -26.94
N ILE A 208 -1.79 -10.79 -26.28
CA ILE A 208 -1.43 -11.29 -24.95
C ILE A 208 -2.48 -10.87 -23.94
N PHE A 209 -2.93 -9.61 -23.98
CA PHE A 209 -4.03 -9.11 -23.12
C PHE A 209 -5.32 -9.90 -23.36
N HIS A 210 -5.68 -10.19 -24.63
CA HIS A 210 -6.86 -11.01 -24.95
C HIS A 210 -6.79 -12.38 -24.26
N ARG A 211 -5.62 -13.03 -24.27
CA ARG A 211 -5.38 -14.30 -23.59
C ARG A 211 -5.54 -14.18 -22.07
N LEU A 212 -5.00 -13.12 -21.47
CA LEU A 212 -5.14 -12.85 -20.05
C LEU A 212 -6.59 -12.62 -19.65
N ALA A 213 -7.31 -11.77 -20.38
CA ALA A 213 -8.71 -11.47 -20.13
C ALA A 213 -9.62 -12.72 -20.25
N THR A 214 -9.23 -13.70 -21.08
CA THR A 214 -9.96 -14.95 -21.24
C THR A 214 -9.63 -15.98 -20.15
N ASN A 215 -8.33 -16.19 -19.89
CA ASN A 215 -7.86 -17.29 -19.05
C ASN A 215 -7.68 -16.90 -17.58
N ASN A 216 -7.55 -15.60 -17.29
CA ASN A 216 -7.34 -15.06 -15.96
C ASN A 216 -8.12 -13.75 -15.76
N PRO A 217 -9.46 -13.75 -15.93
CA PRO A 217 -10.27 -12.56 -15.79
C PRO A 217 -10.15 -11.98 -14.38
N ALA A 218 -9.99 -10.66 -14.28
CA ALA A 218 -9.86 -9.94 -13.02
C ALA A 218 -10.68 -8.64 -13.05
N PRO A 219 -11.16 -8.14 -11.89
CA PRO A 219 -12.12 -7.02 -11.83
C PRO A 219 -11.56 -5.69 -12.34
N PHE A 220 -10.27 -5.45 -12.21
CA PHE A 220 -9.61 -4.20 -12.57
C PHE A 220 -8.56 -4.42 -13.66
N SER A 221 -8.90 -5.24 -14.65
CA SER A 221 -8.05 -5.49 -15.82
C SER A 221 -8.00 -4.26 -16.73
N GLY A 222 -6.92 -4.10 -17.48
CA GLY A 222 -6.83 -3.03 -18.46
C GLY A 222 -5.70 -3.22 -19.46
N TYR A 223 -5.87 -2.58 -20.61
CA TYR A 223 -4.85 -2.47 -21.64
C TYR A 223 -4.66 -1.01 -22.01
N ILE A 224 -3.42 -0.58 -22.03
CA ILE A 224 -3.02 0.76 -22.47
C ILE A 224 -1.88 0.60 -23.48
N GLU A 225 -1.94 1.38 -24.56
CA GLU A 225 -0.85 1.49 -25.52
C GLU A 225 -0.66 2.95 -25.95
N ALA A 226 0.58 3.40 -25.86
CA ALA A 226 1.07 4.63 -26.46
C ALA A 226 1.95 4.24 -27.66
N ALA A 227 1.35 4.18 -28.84
CA ALA A 227 1.94 3.55 -30.03
C ALA A 227 3.24 4.25 -30.47
N ASP A 228 3.27 5.59 -30.48
CA ASP A 228 4.44 6.39 -30.83
C ASP A 228 5.56 6.34 -29.78
N LEU A 229 5.23 6.04 -28.53
CA LEU A 229 6.20 5.86 -27.44
C LEU A 229 6.69 4.41 -27.31
N GLY A 230 6.15 3.49 -28.14
CA GLY A 230 6.50 2.09 -28.10
C GLY A 230 6.22 1.44 -26.74
N LEU A 231 5.20 1.89 -26.02
CA LEU A 231 4.80 1.37 -24.71
C LEU A 231 3.44 0.70 -24.77
N ALA A 232 3.34 -0.52 -24.28
CA ALA A 232 2.06 -1.18 -24.02
C ALA A 232 2.03 -1.85 -22.64
N LEU A 233 0.88 -1.77 -21.97
CA LEU A 233 0.63 -2.36 -20.65
C LEU A 233 -0.58 -3.28 -20.74
N ALA A 234 -0.41 -4.55 -20.37
CA ALA A 234 -1.48 -5.54 -20.32
C ALA A 234 -1.65 -6.05 -18.88
N SER A 235 -2.67 -5.56 -18.19
CA SER A 235 -2.90 -5.80 -16.76
C SER A 235 -4.13 -6.69 -16.54
N SER A 236 -3.98 -7.71 -15.68
CA SER A 236 -5.07 -8.55 -15.16
C SER A 236 -5.15 -8.41 -13.65
N SER A 237 -5.27 -7.15 -13.18
CA SER A 237 -5.22 -6.83 -11.76
C SER A 237 -6.51 -7.19 -11.02
N PRO A 238 -6.39 -7.88 -9.88
CA PRO A 238 -7.53 -8.13 -8.99
C PRO A 238 -7.77 -6.99 -7.99
N GLU A 239 -6.85 -6.04 -7.83
CA GLU A 239 -6.78 -5.14 -6.70
C GLU A 239 -6.99 -3.67 -7.08
N ILE A 240 -7.80 -2.98 -6.28
CA ILE A 240 -8.02 -1.54 -6.40
C ILE A 240 -7.12 -0.80 -5.42
N LEU A 241 -6.47 0.27 -5.91
CA LEU A 241 -5.73 1.21 -5.08
C LEU A 241 -6.69 2.21 -4.44
N LEU A 242 -7.54 2.83 -5.25
CA LEU A 242 -8.36 3.96 -4.86
C LEU A 242 -9.64 4.02 -5.71
N ASP A 243 -10.76 4.26 -5.06
CA ASP A 243 -12.01 4.72 -5.67
C ASP A 243 -12.49 5.95 -4.91
N THR A 244 -12.72 7.04 -5.63
CA THR A 244 -13.27 8.28 -5.08
C THR A 244 -14.52 8.66 -5.84
N LYS A 245 -15.59 8.92 -5.11
CA LYS A 245 -16.86 9.30 -5.69
C LYS A 245 -17.69 10.11 -4.71
N ASP A 246 -18.17 11.29 -5.18
CA ASP A 246 -19.08 12.14 -4.40
C ASP A 246 -18.58 12.42 -2.97
N GLY A 247 -17.25 12.67 -2.80
CA GLY A 247 -16.63 12.94 -1.50
C GLY A 247 -16.40 11.70 -0.62
N THR A 248 -16.72 10.50 -1.10
CA THR A 248 -16.35 9.23 -0.44
C THR A 248 -15.05 8.72 -1.03
N VAL A 249 -14.17 8.23 -0.18
CA VAL A 249 -12.90 7.62 -0.57
C VAL A 249 -12.85 6.17 -0.07
N MET A 250 -12.28 5.27 -0.88
CA MET A 250 -12.24 3.85 -0.57
C MET A 250 -11.03 3.17 -1.20
N THR A 251 -10.47 2.20 -0.47
CA THR A 251 -9.48 1.22 -0.95
C THR A 251 -9.88 -0.19 -0.53
N ALA A 252 -9.35 -1.21 -1.20
CA ALA A 252 -9.70 -2.60 -0.89
C ALA A 252 -8.46 -3.52 -0.97
N PRO A 253 -7.64 -3.58 0.09
CA PRO A 253 -6.46 -4.41 0.13
C PRO A 253 -6.80 -5.90 0.09
N ILE A 254 -5.98 -6.63 -0.66
CA ILE A 254 -6.05 -8.09 -0.81
C ILE A 254 -4.84 -8.71 -0.11
N LYS A 255 -5.10 -9.70 0.77
CA LYS A 255 -4.04 -10.51 1.37
C LYS A 255 -4.56 -11.91 1.68
N GLY A 256 -3.66 -12.88 1.61
CA GLY A 256 -4.03 -14.27 1.76
C GLY A 256 -4.55 -14.88 0.46
N THR A 257 -4.05 -16.05 0.13
CA THR A 257 -4.41 -16.73 -1.12
C THR A 257 -4.51 -18.23 -0.90
N ARG A 258 -5.58 -18.84 -1.42
CA ARG A 258 -5.72 -20.29 -1.57
C ARG A 258 -6.12 -20.61 -3.01
N PRO A 259 -5.70 -21.76 -3.55
CA PRO A 259 -6.18 -22.22 -4.85
C PRO A 259 -7.70 -22.49 -4.79
N ARG A 260 -8.30 -22.61 -5.98
CA ARG A 260 -9.67 -23.10 -6.10
C ARG A 260 -9.73 -24.61 -5.83
N GLY A 261 -10.83 -25.06 -5.26
CA GLY A 261 -11.10 -26.50 -5.05
C GLY A 261 -11.42 -27.22 -6.35
N SER A 262 -11.16 -28.55 -6.39
CA SER A 262 -11.59 -29.41 -7.49
C SER A 262 -13.10 -29.67 -7.50
N ASP A 263 -13.74 -29.48 -6.36
CA ASP A 263 -15.17 -29.66 -6.10
C ASP A 263 -15.63 -28.72 -4.96
N ALA A 264 -16.92 -28.69 -4.69
CA ALA A 264 -17.54 -27.79 -3.70
C ALA A 264 -17.05 -28.02 -2.26
N ASP A 265 -16.75 -29.27 -1.90
CA ASP A 265 -16.30 -29.62 -0.54
C ASP A 265 -14.86 -29.15 -0.33
N GLN A 266 -13.96 -29.41 -1.28
CA GLN A 266 -12.60 -28.94 -1.26
C GLN A 266 -12.53 -27.41 -1.31
N GLU A 267 -13.36 -26.75 -2.13
CA GLU A 267 -13.49 -25.29 -2.20
C GLU A 267 -13.85 -24.70 -0.83
N SER A 268 -14.83 -25.30 -0.16
CA SER A 268 -15.26 -24.88 1.18
C SER A 268 -14.19 -25.13 2.26
N LEU A 269 -13.44 -26.23 2.14
CA LEU A 269 -12.34 -26.54 3.05
C LEU A 269 -11.20 -25.52 2.92
N LEU A 270 -10.76 -25.23 1.69
CA LEU A 270 -9.70 -24.23 1.40
C LEU A 270 -10.11 -22.82 1.85
N ARG A 271 -11.40 -22.46 1.70
CA ARG A 271 -11.92 -21.19 2.21
C ARG A 271 -11.87 -21.13 3.74
N ARG A 272 -12.28 -22.19 4.44
CA ARG A 272 -12.19 -22.24 5.91
C ARG A 272 -10.74 -22.18 6.39
N ASP A 273 -9.84 -22.87 5.72
CA ASP A 273 -8.39 -22.81 6.00
C ASP A 273 -7.88 -21.38 5.89
N LEU A 274 -8.17 -20.69 4.78
CA LEU A 274 -7.81 -19.29 4.57
C LEU A 274 -8.32 -18.35 5.68
N VAL A 275 -9.59 -18.51 6.07
CA VAL A 275 -10.25 -17.66 7.08
C VAL A 275 -9.69 -17.86 8.48
N HIS A 276 -9.20 -19.08 8.81
CA HIS A 276 -8.69 -19.42 10.14
C HIS A 276 -7.16 -19.37 10.23
N ASP A 277 -6.46 -19.12 9.12
CA ASP A 277 -5.01 -18.99 9.10
C ASP A 277 -4.58 -17.75 9.90
N ILE A 278 -3.85 -17.97 10.99
CA ILE A 278 -3.43 -16.91 11.93
C ILE A 278 -2.46 -15.94 11.24
N LYS A 279 -1.52 -16.47 10.43
CA LYS A 279 -0.54 -15.69 9.69
C LYS A 279 -1.24 -14.78 8.68
N GLU A 280 -2.07 -15.35 7.79
CA GLU A 280 -2.79 -14.59 6.76
C GLU A 280 -3.67 -13.50 7.37
N ARG A 281 -4.32 -13.78 8.49
CA ARG A 281 -5.13 -12.79 9.21
C ARG A 281 -4.31 -11.69 9.87
N ALA A 282 -3.13 -11.99 10.39
CA ALA A 282 -2.24 -11.00 10.99
C ALA A 282 -1.72 -10.04 9.91
N GLU A 283 -1.22 -10.58 8.79
CA GLU A 283 -0.77 -9.81 7.63
C GLU A 283 -1.90 -8.98 7.04
N HIS A 284 -3.10 -9.54 6.89
CA HIS A 284 -4.27 -8.82 6.37
C HIS A 284 -4.67 -7.66 7.29
N ARG A 285 -4.66 -7.85 8.62
CA ARG A 285 -4.95 -6.80 9.60
C ARG A 285 -3.95 -5.66 9.52
N MET A 286 -2.66 -5.98 9.39
CA MET A 286 -1.61 -4.98 9.23
C MET A 286 -1.85 -4.12 7.99
N LEU A 287 -2.25 -4.72 6.86
CA LEU A 287 -2.60 -3.96 5.66
C LEU A 287 -3.86 -3.11 5.86
N VAL A 288 -4.88 -3.61 6.53
CA VAL A 288 -6.08 -2.82 6.84
C VAL A 288 -5.73 -1.60 7.71
N ASP A 289 -4.88 -1.77 8.72
CA ASP A 289 -4.42 -0.65 9.57
C ASP A 289 -3.57 0.36 8.77
N LEU A 290 -2.73 -0.11 7.84
CA LEU A 290 -1.96 0.74 6.93
C LEU A 290 -2.89 1.53 5.98
N GLU A 291 -3.86 0.89 5.37
CA GLU A 291 -4.81 1.58 4.47
C GLU A 291 -5.73 2.55 5.24
N ARG A 292 -6.08 2.24 6.49
CA ARG A 292 -6.77 3.20 7.38
C ARG A 292 -5.91 4.41 7.67
N ASN A 293 -4.62 4.22 7.92
CA ASN A 293 -3.66 5.30 8.11
C ASN A 293 -3.59 6.21 6.89
N ASP A 294 -3.44 5.64 5.70
CA ASP A 294 -3.28 6.41 4.47
C ASP A 294 -4.56 7.19 4.12
N LEU A 295 -5.73 6.57 4.27
CA LEU A 295 -7.01 7.28 4.16
C LEU A 295 -7.16 8.37 5.23
N GLY A 296 -6.61 8.14 6.43
CA GLY A 296 -6.61 9.11 7.52
C GLY A 296 -5.93 10.44 7.18
N ILE A 297 -5.01 10.47 6.22
CA ILE A 297 -4.34 11.71 5.76
C ILE A 297 -5.33 12.67 5.09
N VAL A 298 -6.39 12.16 4.48
CA VAL A 298 -7.31 12.93 3.64
C VAL A 298 -8.77 12.88 4.08
N ALA A 299 -9.14 11.98 4.97
CA ALA A 299 -10.51 11.79 5.41
C ALA A 299 -10.83 12.58 6.69
N LYS A 300 -12.11 12.89 6.88
CA LYS A 300 -12.64 13.47 8.13
C LYS A 300 -12.36 12.53 9.29
N SER A 301 -11.93 13.08 10.42
CA SER A 301 -11.69 12.33 11.64
C SER A 301 -12.92 11.51 12.04
N GLY A 302 -12.70 10.27 12.47
CA GLY A 302 -13.74 9.33 12.84
C GLY A 302 -14.52 8.70 11.67
N SER A 303 -14.28 9.13 10.42
CA SER A 303 -15.01 8.58 9.27
C SER A 303 -14.36 7.32 8.68
N VAL A 304 -13.06 7.08 8.94
CA VAL A 304 -12.33 5.94 8.38
C VAL A 304 -12.66 4.66 9.13
N HIS A 305 -13.19 3.67 8.42
CA HIS A 305 -13.57 2.38 9.00
C HIS A 305 -13.47 1.25 7.99
N GLN A 306 -13.33 0.03 8.49
CA GLN A 306 -13.46 -1.18 7.68
C GLN A 306 -14.94 -1.45 7.39
N SER A 307 -15.37 -1.27 6.14
CA SER A 307 -16.77 -1.45 5.75
C SER A 307 -17.11 -2.88 5.35
N ARG A 308 -16.10 -3.66 4.92
CA ARG A 308 -16.28 -5.06 4.50
C ARG A 308 -15.06 -5.90 4.81
N PHE A 309 -15.30 -7.20 5.06
CA PHE A 309 -14.30 -8.25 5.10
C PHE A 309 -14.89 -9.52 4.48
N ASP A 310 -14.31 -9.98 3.36
CA ASP A 310 -14.87 -11.02 2.53
C ASP A 310 -13.80 -12.05 2.13
N VAL A 311 -14.24 -13.24 1.71
CA VAL A 311 -13.48 -14.09 0.79
C VAL A 311 -14.03 -13.89 -0.60
N GLU A 312 -13.17 -13.48 -1.54
CA GLU A 312 -13.51 -13.35 -2.94
C GLU A 312 -12.91 -14.49 -3.75
N ALA A 313 -13.76 -15.21 -4.49
CA ALA A 313 -13.36 -16.32 -5.35
C ALA A 313 -13.22 -15.86 -6.80
N TYR A 314 -11.99 -15.85 -7.28
CA TYR A 314 -11.62 -15.57 -8.68
C TYR A 314 -11.50 -16.85 -9.50
N ALA A 315 -11.12 -16.74 -10.78
CA ALA A 315 -11.02 -17.89 -11.69
C ALA A 315 -10.11 -19.00 -11.15
N ASN A 316 -8.96 -18.66 -10.57
CA ASN A 316 -7.92 -19.62 -10.20
C ASN A 316 -7.62 -19.64 -8.69
N VAL A 317 -8.11 -18.67 -7.93
CA VAL A 317 -7.75 -18.46 -6.51
C VAL A 317 -8.91 -17.90 -5.71
N GLN A 318 -8.80 -17.99 -4.36
CA GLN A 318 -9.62 -17.31 -3.38
C GLN A 318 -8.72 -16.37 -2.56
N HIS A 319 -9.20 -15.16 -2.27
CA HIS A 319 -8.48 -14.15 -1.50
C HIS A 319 -9.28 -13.64 -0.30
N LEU A 320 -8.59 -13.24 0.77
CA LEU A 320 -9.15 -12.34 1.78
C LEU A 320 -9.12 -10.91 1.23
N VAL A 321 -10.25 -10.22 1.29
CA VAL A 321 -10.42 -8.86 0.82
C VAL A 321 -11.10 -8.05 1.91
N SER A 322 -10.53 -6.91 2.27
CA SER A 322 -11.20 -5.91 3.09
C SER A 322 -11.51 -4.68 2.27
N GLN A 323 -12.52 -3.94 2.67
CA GLN A 323 -12.81 -2.63 2.14
C GLN A 323 -12.69 -1.61 3.27
N VAL A 324 -11.86 -0.60 3.06
CA VAL A 324 -11.68 0.54 3.98
C VAL A 324 -12.25 1.78 3.31
N LYS A 325 -13.12 2.49 4.02
CA LYS A 325 -13.79 3.70 3.54
C LYS A 325 -13.56 4.87 4.46
N GLY A 326 -13.66 6.08 3.89
CA GLY A 326 -13.71 7.34 4.60
C GLY A 326 -14.52 8.39 3.86
N ILE A 327 -14.81 9.48 4.51
CA ILE A 327 -15.40 10.69 3.92
C ILE A 327 -14.26 11.70 3.81
N LEU A 328 -14.01 12.22 2.62
CA LEU A 328 -12.98 13.23 2.40
C LEU A 328 -13.22 14.47 3.29
N ASP A 329 -12.17 15.06 3.82
CA ASP A 329 -12.22 16.36 4.48
C ASP A 329 -12.70 17.43 3.50
N ASP A 330 -13.37 18.47 4.01
CA ASP A 330 -13.97 19.52 3.16
C ASP A 330 -12.97 20.29 2.29
N LYS A 331 -11.68 20.21 2.62
CA LYS A 331 -10.56 20.84 1.89
C LYS A 331 -9.78 19.86 1.00
N LYS A 332 -10.20 18.61 0.93
CA LYS A 332 -9.54 17.51 0.24
C LYS A 332 -10.43 16.93 -0.85
N ASP A 333 -9.80 16.39 -1.89
CA ASP A 333 -10.47 15.70 -2.98
C ASP A 333 -9.74 14.40 -3.38
N GLY A 334 -10.18 13.74 -4.44
CA GLY A 334 -9.55 12.49 -4.88
C GLY A 334 -8.13 12.63 -5.41
N ILE A 335 -7.70 13.83 -5.79
CA ILE A 335 -6.30 14.08 -6.17
C ILE A 335 -5.41 14.00 -4.92
N ASP A 336 -5.84 14.61 -3.80
CA ASP A 336 -5.16 14.45 -2.50
C ASP A 336 -5.12 12.98 -2.08
N ALA A 337 -6.23 12.24 -2.27
CA ALA A 337 -6.31 10.84 -1.93
C ALA A 337 -5.34 9.99 -2.75
N LEU A 338 -5.22 10.24 -4.05
CA LEU A 338 -4.24 9.54 -4.88
C LEU A 338 -2.80 9.83 -4.44
N GLN A 339 -2.47 11.08 -4.09
CA GLN A 339 -1.16 11.45 -3.54
C GLN A 339 -0.85 10.71 -2.23
N ALA A 340 -1.84 10.55 -1.34
CA ALA A 340 -1.67 9.92 -0.03
C ALA A 340 -1.54 8.39 -0.11
N LEU A 341 -2.34 7.75 -0.96
CA LEU A 341 -2.37 6.29 -1.06
C LEU A 341 -1.26 5.72 -1.95
N PHE A 342 -0.78 6.49 -2.94
CA PHE A 342 0.22 5.99 -3.90
C PHE A 342 1.66 6.04 -3.35
N PRO A 343 2.46 4.96 -3.52
CA PRO A 343 2.05 3.64 -4.00
C PRO A 343 1.26 2.85 -2.93
N GLY A 344 0.51 1.83 -3.36
CA GLY A 344 -0.32 1.04 -2.45
C GLY A 344 0.47 0.31 -1.36
N GLY A 345 -0.12 0.17 -0.18
CA GLY A 345 0.50 -0.51 0.96
C GLY A 345 0.71 -2.00 0.73
N SER A 346 -0.23 -2.65 0.06
CA SER A 346 -0.19 -4.10 -0.21
C SER A 346 0.99 -4.55 -1.09
N ILE A 347 1.56 -3.62 -1.88
CA ILE A 347 2.67 -3.90 -2.82
C ILE A 347 3.99 -3.24 -2.40
N THR A 348 4.00 -2.50 -1.33
CA THR A 348 5.21 -1.93 -0.71
C THR A 348 5.53 -2.64 0.60
N GLY A 349 4.77 -2.42 1.63
CA GLY A 349 4.94 -2.95 2.98
C GLY A 349 4.80 -1.88 4.05
N CYS A 350 5.28 -2.18 5.26
CA CYS A 350 5.07 -1.35 6.43
C CYS A 350 6.36 -1.25 7.29
N PRO A 351 6.76 -0.05 7.72
CA PRO A 351 6.25 1.28 7.39
C PRO A 351 6.54 1.70 5.94
N LYS A 352 5.54 2.30 5.25
CA LYS A 352 5.56 2.53 3.80
C LYS A 352 6.80 3.28 3.32
N THR A 353 7.10 4.43 3.90
CA THR A 353 8.22 5.29 3.48
C THR A 353 9.56 4.56 3.59
N VAL A 354 9.81 3.88 4.71
CA VAL A 354 11.05 3.13 4.96
C VAL A 354 11.20 1.96 4.00
N VAL A 355 10.11 1.20 3.79
CA VAL A 355 10.18 0.04 2.90
C VAL A 355 10.29 0.44 1.43
N CYS A 356 9.78 1.60 1.00
CA CYS A 356 10.01 2.08 -0.37
C CYS A 356 11.50 2.35 -0.63
N ALA A 357 12.23 2.91 0.33
CA ALA A 357 13.69 3.10 0.23
C ALA A 357 14.44 1.74 0.28
N ALA A 358 14.00 0.80 1.12
CA ALA A 358 14.58 -0.53 1.20
C ALA A 358 14.35 -1.37 -0.08
N ILE A 359 13.20 -1.22 -0.72
CA ILE A 359 12.88 -1.86 -2.02
C ILE A 359 13.88 -1.42 -3.09
N ASP A 360 14.12 -0.11 -3.21
CA ASP A 360 15.08 0.45 -4.15
C ASP A 360 16.50 -0.10 -3.91
N GLU A 361 16.93 -0.19 -2.64
CA GLU A 361 18.23 -0.77 -2.26
C GLU A 361 18.34 -2.25 -2.61
N LEU A 362 17.26 -3.03 -2.45
CA LEU A 362 17.26 -4.49 -2.67
C LEU A 362 17.12 -4.84 -4.14
N GLU A 363 16.19 -4.21 -4.86
CA GLU A 363 15.90 -4.52 -6.25
C GLU A 363 16.93 -3.90 -7.22
N LYS A 364 17.59 -2.80 -6.82
CA LYS A 364 18.67 -2.10 -7.55
C LYS A 364 18.32 -1.71 -8.98
N LYS A 365 17.04 -1.47 -9.25
CA LYS A 365 16.48 -1.09 -10.54
C LYS A 365 15.09 -0.50 -10.35
N PRO A 366 14.62 0.31 -11.31
CA PRO A 366 13.26 0.80 -11.33
C PRO A 366 12.24 -0.35 -11.41
N ARG A 367 11.08 -0.16 -10.78
CA ARG A 367 9.90 -1.05 -10.91
C ARG A 367 9.10 -0.74 -12.17
N SER A 368 9.28 0.43 -12.76
CA SER A 368 8.52 0.94 -13.88
C SER A 368 7.00 0.89 -13.59
N PHE A 369 6.18 0.36 -14.49
CA PHE A 369 4.73 0.32 -14.30
C PHE A 369 4.26 -0.82 -13.39
N TRP A 370 5.10 -1.82 -13.09
CA TRP A 370 4.73 -2.83 -12.12
C TRP A 370 4.56 -2.21 -10.72
N THR A 371 3.45 -2.53 -10.05
CA THR A 371 3.04 -1.94 -8.75
C THR A 371 2.74 -0.43 -8.78
N GLY A 372 2.72 0.16 -9.98
CA GLY A 372 2.09 1.45 -10.22
C GLY A 372 0.56 1.34 -10.31
N SER A 373 -0.08 2.24 -11.04
CA SER A 373 -1.54 2.31 -11.11
C SER A 373 -2.05 2.61 -12.53
N MET A 374 -3.18 1.99 -12.88
CA MET A 374 -3.92 2.24 -14.13
C MET A 374 -5.36 2.62 -13.79
N GLY A 375 -5.88 3.67 -14.40
CA GLY A 375 -7.23 4.12 -14.09
C GLY A 375 -7.63 5.41 -14.79
N TRP A 376 -8.55 6.13 -14.16
CA TRP A 376 -9.07 7.40 -14.67
C TRP A 376 -9.37 8.38 -13.52
N ILE A 377 -9.43 9.68 -13.86
CA ILE A 377 -9.74 10.77 -12.94
C ILE A 377 -10.48 11.93 -13.64
N ASP A 378 -11.48 12.47 -12.97
CA ASP A 378 -12.01 13.81 -13.24
C ASP A 378 -11.24 14.83 -12.38
N VAL A 379 -10.38 15.63 -13.00
CA VAL A 379 -9.55 16.59 -12.28
C VAL A 379 -10.32 17.80 -11.72
N HIS A 380 -11.61 17.95 -12.04
CA HIS A 380 -12.45 19.03 -11.50
C HIS A 380 -13.21 18.61 -10.24
N THR A 381 -13.61 17.33 -10.15
CA THR A 381 -14.36 16.78 -9.00
C THR A 381 -13.48 15.96 -8.07
N GLY A 382 -12.36 15.42 -8.58
CA GLY A 382 -11.53 14.45 -7.90
C GLY A 382 -12.08 13.02 -7.97
N ASP A 383 -13.25 12.79 -8.58
CA ASP A 383 -13.75 11.43 -8.77
C ASP A 383 -12.77 10.60 -9.61
N SER A 384 -12.44 9.43 -9.15
CA SER A 384 -11.42 8.61 -9.80
C SER A 384 -11.51 7.14 -9.41
N THR A 385 -11.01 6.26 -10.28
CA THR A 385 -10.80 4.84 -9.97
C THR A 385 -9.43 4.42 -10.48
N TRP A 386 -8.62 3.84 -9.59
CA TRP A 386 -7.24 3.41 -9.86
C TRP A 386 -7.01 2.00 -9.35
N ASN A 387 -6.47 1.12 -10.20
CA ASN A 387 -6.04 -0.21 -9.78
C ASN A 387 -4.60 -0.19 -9.24
N ILE A 388 -4.14 -1.32 -8.70
CA ILE A 388 -2.73 -1.61 -8.50
C ILE A 388 -2.26 -2.49 -9.65
N MET A 389 -1.25 -2.06 -10.42
CA MET A 389 -0.74 -2.83 -11.56
C MET A 389 0.11 -4.02 -11.11
N ILE A 390 -0.55 -5.06 -10.61
CA ILE A 390 0.00 -6.41 -10.43
C ILE A 390 -0.55 -7.34 -11.49
N ARG A 391 0.09 -8.48 -11.71
CA ARG A 391 -0.25 -9.39 -12.83
C ARG A 391 -0.28 -8.62 -14.15
N THR A 392 0.75 -7.80 -14.38
CA THR A 392 0.86 -6.87 -15.48
C THR A 392 2.09 -7.20 -16.32
N LEU A 393 1.91 -7.26 -17.64
CA LEU A 393 2.97 -7.23 -18.63
C LEU A 393 3.23 -5.78 -19.00
N GLU A 394 4.47 -5.34 -18.90
CA GLU A 394 4.98 -4.15 -19.57
C GLU A 394 5.68 -4.58 -20.85
N ALA A 395 5.32 -3.97 -21.98
CA ALA A 395 5.92 -4.22 -23.26
C ALA A 395 6.52 -2.94 -23.85
N ARG A 396 7.77 -3.03 -24.32
CA ARG A 396 8.49 -1.95 -24.98
C ARG A 396 8.85 -2.37 -26.41
N PHE A 397 8.57 -1.50 -27.37
CA PHE A 397 8.91 -1.75 -28.77
C PHE A 397 10.35 -1.34 -29.04
N SER A 398 11.12 -2.24 -29.62
CA SER A 398 12.52 -2.05 -30.03
C SER A 398 12.69 -2.37 -31.51
N PRO A 399 13.86 -2.09 -32.12
CA PRO A 399 14.15 -2.53 -33.50
C PRO A 399 14.02 -4.03 -33.72
N GLU A 400 14.17 -4.84 -32.66
CA GLU A 400 14.01 -6.30 -32.70
C GLU A 400 12.55 -6.75 -32.48
N GLY A 401 11.62 -5.82 -32.30
CA GLY A 401 10.22 -6.07 -31.98
C GLY A 401 9.87 -5.85 -30.52
N TRP A 402 8.69 -6.29 -30.11
CA TRP A 402 8.21 -6.13 -28.74
C TRP A 402 9.05 -6.95 -27.74
N GLN A 403 9.53 -6.28 -26.69
CA GLN A 403 10.18 -6.88 -25.53
C GLN A 403 9.24 -6.76 -24.33
N GLY A 404 9.05 -7.84 -23.61
CA GLY A 404 8.16 -7.89 -22.47
C GLY A 404 8.91 -8.00 -21.13
N THR A 405 8.33 -7.40 -20.10
CA THR A 405 8.77 -7.52 -18.71
C THR A 405 7.58 -7.89 -17.83
N VAL A 406 7.74 -8.94 -17.04
CA VAL A 406 6.78 -9.41 -16.03
C VAL A 406 7.49 -9.45 -14.69
N ILE A 407 6.91 -8.81 -13.68
CA ILE A 407 7.44 -8.84 -12.32
C ILE A 407 6.36 -9.44 -11.40
N ALA A 408 6.79 -10.29 -10.48
CA ALA A 408 5.94 -10.84 -9.44
C ALA A 408 6.73 -11.06 -8.15
N GLY A 409 6.04 -10.93 -7.02
CA GLY A 409 6.63 -11.08 -5.71
C GLY A 409 5.57 -11.25 -4.63
N GLY A 410 6.04 -11.19 -3.38
CA GLY A 410 5.21 -11.32 -2.20
C GLY A 410 5.67 -10.40 -1.07
N GLY A 411 4.79 -10.18 -0.10
CA GLY A 411 5.12 -9.49 1.14
C GLY A 411 5.85 -10.45 2.08
N ILE A 412 7.09 -10.13 2.38
CA ILE A 412 7.95 -10.91 3.26
C ILE A 412 7.77 -10.40 4.68
N THR A 413 7.41 -11.30 5.59
CA THR A 413 7.26 -11.07 7.03
C THR A 413 8.24 -11.96 7.82
N ILE A 414 8.24 -11.82 9.14
CA ILE A 414 9.07 -12.67 9.97
C ILE A 414 8.73 -14.17 9.84
N GLU A 415 7.45 -14.49 9.58
CA GLU A 415 6.96 -15.86 9.41
C GLU A 415 7.22 -16.44 8.01
N SER A 416 7.73 -15.63 7.07
CA SER A 416 7.98 -16.07 5.70
C SER A 416 9.05 -17.18 5.65
N ASN A 417 8.74 -18.24 4.90
CA ASN A 417 9.71 -19.29 4.55
C ASN A 417 10.36 -18.95 3.20
N PRO A 418 11.69 -18.85 3.09
CA PRO A 418 12.36 -18.42 1.87
C PRO A 418 12.02 -19.23 0.62
N GLU A 419 11.97 -20.56 0.73
CA GLU A 419 11.64 -21.45 -0.39
C GLU A 419 10.18 -21.29 -0.84
N ALA A 420 9.27 -21.05 0.12
CA ALA A 420 7.87 -20.81 -0.19
C ALA A 420 7.67 -19.45 -0.89
N GLU A 421 8.38 -18.38 -0.47
CA GLU A 421 8.32 -17.07 -1.12
C GLU A 421 8.87 -17.12 -2.55
N VAL A 422 9.97 -17.86 -2.78
CA VAL A 422 10.49 -18.12 -4.13
C VAL A 422 9.45 -18.82 -4.98
N ALA A 423 8.84 -19.91 -4.50
CA ALA A 423 7.82 -20.66 -5.21
C ALA A 423 6.58 -19.79 -5.49
N GLU A 424 6.19 -18.92 -4.55
CA GLU A 424 5.06 -18.00 -4.70
C GLU A 424 5.30 -17.00 -5.82
N SER A 425 6.50 -16.39 -5.92
CA SER A 425 6.84 -15.46 -7.00
C SER A 425 6.74 -16.11 -8.38
N VAL A 426 7.28 -17.32 -8.52
CA VAL A 426 7.23 -18.11 -9.76
C VAL A 426 5.79 -18.45 -10.15
N TRP A 427 4.97 -18.86 -9.17
CA TRP A 427 3.58 -19.20 -9.39
C TRP A 427 2.73 -17.98 -9.79
N LYS A 428 2.92 -16.84 -9.12
CA LYS A 428 2.21 -15.57 -9.42
C LYS A 428 2.51 -15.07 -10.84
N ALA A 429 3.74 -15.24 -11.32
CA ALA A 429 4.15 -14.86 -12.67
C ALA A 429 3.65 -15.84 -13.75
N ALA A 430 3.29 -17.08 -13.40
CA ALA A 430 3.11 -18.16 -14.36
C ALA A 430 2.04 -17.89 -15.41
N ALA A 431 0.89 -17.29 -15.05
CA ALA A 431 -0.18 -16.98 -15.99
C ALA A 431 0.27 -15.97 -17.07
N LEU A 432 0.99 -14.91 -16.65
CA LEU A 432 1.57 -13.92 -17.58
C LEU A 432 2.64 -14.53 -18.48
N ARG A 433 3.57 -15.28 -17.89
CA ARG A 433 4.66 -15.95 -18.64
C ARG A 433 4.12 -16.91 -19.67
N ARG A 434 3.02 -17.64 -19.37
CA ARG A 434 2.31 -18.47 -20.36
C ARG A 434 1.64 -17.65 -21.45
N ALA A 435 1.01 -16.54 -21.08
CA ALA A 435 0.38 -15.64 -22.03
C ALA A 435 1.39 -15.02 -23.01
N CYS A 436 2.62 -14.74 -22.55
CA CYS A 436 3.74 -14.25 -23.36
C CYS A 436 4.40 -15.35 -24.21
N GLY A 437 4.09 -16.63 -24.01
CA GLY A 437 4.76 -17.74 -24.68
C GLY A 437 6.13 -18.12 -24.11
N TRP A 438 6.41 -17.72 -22.89
CA TRP A 438 7.66 -18.06 -22.18
C TRP A 438 7.57 -19.40 -21.44
N LEU A 439 6.35 -19.82 -21.09
CA LEU A 439 6.06 -21.13 -20.52
C LEU A 439 5.05 -21.89 -21.38
N ASN A 440 5.15 -23.21 -21.36
CA ASN A 440 4.19 -24.08 -22.04
C ASN A 440 2.75 -23.82 -21.55
N PRO A 441 1.75 -23.88 -22.44
CA PRO A 441 0.35 -23.81 -22.06
C PRO A 441 0.01 -24.85 -20.99
N GLU A 442 -0.76 -24.46 -19.99
CA GLU A 442 -1.27 -25.39 -18.99
C GLU A 442 -2.52 -26.08 -19.51
N THR A 443 -2.56 -27.41 -19.42
CA THR A 443 -3.70 -28.22 -19.83
C THR A 443 -4.73 -28.45 -18.73
N LYS A 444 -4.53 -27.82 -17.55
CA LYS A 444 -5.46 -27.97 -16.43
C LYS A 444 -6.80 -27.29 -16.76
N PRO A 445 -7.92 -27.99 -16.57
CA PRO A 445 -9.22 -27.36 -16.72
C PRO A 445 -9.36 -26.24 -15.68
N ILE A 446 -9.90 -25.08 -16.10
CA ILE A 446 -10.30 -24.01 -15.17
C ILE A 446 -11.33 -24.62 -14.23
N PRO A 447 -11.16 -24.49 -12.91
CA PRO A 447 -12.16 -24.96 -11.96
C PRO A 447 -13.53 -24.38 -12.29
N LYS A 448 -14.57 -25.22 -12.35
CA LYS A 448 -15.95 -24.80 -12.67
C LYS A 448 -16.69 -24.22 -11.46
N GLY A 449 -15.98 -23.88 -10.39
CA GLY A 449 -16.60 -23.23 -9.25
C GLY A 449 -17.12 -21.84 -9.58
N ASP A 450 -18.27 -21.46 -9.03
CA ASP A 450 -18.84 -20.14 -9.22
C ASP A 450 -17.89 -19.06 -8.69
N LEU A 451 -17.68 -18.01 -9.48
CA LEU A 451 -17.06 -16.79 -9.00
C LEU A 451 -18.02 -16.15 -7.98
N GLY A 452 -17.51 -15.79 -6.81
CA GLY A 452 -18.39 -15.30 -5.75
C GLY A 452 -17.70 -14.50 -4.67
N ILE A 453 -18.50 -13.75 -3.94
CA ILE A 453 -18.11 -13.00 -2.76
C ILE A 453 -18.77 -13.66 -1.56
N TYR A 454 -17.98 -14.02 -0.56
CA TYR A 454 -18.43 -14.69 0.66
C TYR A 454 -18.15 -13.79 1.86
N PRO A 455 -19.16 -13.03 2.35
CA PRO A 455 -19.00 -12.10 3.46
C PRO A 455 -18.59 -12.82 4.74
N LEU A 456 -17.58 -12.28 5.43
CA LEU A 456 -17.12 -12.77 6.73
C LEU A 456 -17.54 -11.85 7.87
N TYR A 457 -17.88 -10.60 7.55
CA TYR A 457 -18.05 -9.56 8.53
C TYR A 457 -19.10 -8.52 8.11
N VAL A 458 -19.85 -8.01 9.10
CA VAL A 458 -20.81 -6.93 8.95
C VAL A 458 -20.10 -5.60 9.23
N GLU A 459 -20.45 -4.56 8.48
CA GLU A 459 -19.91 -3.20 8.56
C GLU A 459 -19.75 -2.70 10.01
N GLN A 460 -18.55 -2.29 10.37
CA GLN A 460 -18.31 -1.57 11.63
C GLN A 460 -18.94 -0.18 11.53
N GLN A 461 -19.67 0.19 12.57
CA GLN A 461 -20.10 1.58 12.68
C GLN A 461 -18.91 2.43 13.15
N PRO A 462 -18.77 3.66 12.63
CA PRO A 462 -17.80 4.61 13.15
C PRO A 462 -17.95 4.77 14.67
N TYR A 463 -16.81 4.84 15.38
CA TYR A 463 -16.81 5.01 16.82
C TYR A 463 -17.50 6.32 17.21
N GLN A 464 -18.41 6.26 18.16
CA GLN A 464 -19.11 7.42 18.73
C GLN A 464 -18.60 7.63 20.15
N PRO A 465 -17.82 8.70 20.43
CA PRO A 465 -17.31 8.95 21.78
C PRO A 465 -18.43 9.35 22.72
N GLU A 466 -18.40 8.83 23.96
CA GLU A 466 -19.29 9.26 25.03
C GLU A 466 -18.86 10.60 25.63
N GLU A 467 -17.57 10.94 25.53
CA GLU A 467 -16.94 12.14 26.06
C GLU A 467 -16.01 12.77 25.02
N LEU A 468 -16.02 14.08 24.89
CA LEU A 468 -15.11 14.86 24.05
C LEU A 468 -14.17 15.69 24.92
N PHE A 469 -12.89 15.70 24.53
CA PHE A 469 -11.84 16.44 25.23
C PHE A 469 -11.39 17.61 24.36
N ASP A 470 -11.50 18.84 24.86
CA ASP A 470 -10.99 20.05 24.20
C ASP A 470 -9.54 20.30 24.65
N LEU A 471 -8.62 19.43 24.21
CA LEU A 471 -7.21 19.44 24.58
C LEU A 471 -6.32 19.65 23.36
N ASP A 472 -5.24 20.42 23.54
CA ASP A 472 -4.19 20.60 22.55
C ASP A 472 -3.10 19.55 22.75
N ILE A 473 -2.93 18.66 21.75
CA ILE A 473 -2.00 17.53 21.80
C ILE A 473 -0.86 17.71 20.79
N ALA A 474 0.39 17.66 21.27
CA ALA A 474 1.54 17.52 20.41
C ALA A 474 1.73 16.04 20.05
N PHE A 475 1.60 15.68 18.78
CA PHE A 475 1.87 14.32 18.28
C PHE A 475 3.25 14.28 17.63
N ILE A 476 4.14 13.39 18.10
CA ILE A 476 5.46 13.20 17.53
C ILE A 476 5.41 11.99 16.59
N ASP A 477 5.53 12.24 15.29
CA ASP A 477 5.52 11.23 14.24
C ASP A 477 6.94 10.72 13.99
N ASN A 478 7.12 9.40 14.08
CA ASN A 478 8.38 8.70 13.86
C ASN A 478 8.41 7.92 12.52
N LEU A 479 7.64 8.37 11.51
CA LEU A 479 7.53 7.74 10.18
C LEU A 479 6.91 6.34 10.21
N ASP A 480 5.97 6.10 11.11
CA ASP A 480 5.18 4.87 11.11
C ASP A 480 3.99 4.97 10.15
N SER A 481 3.50 3.82 9.71
CA SER A 481 2.29 3.72 8.88
C SER A 481 1.01 3.53 9.69
N PHE A 482 1.02 3.87 10.99
CA PHE A 482 -0.15 3.84 11.88
C PHE A 482 -0.34 5.15 12.63
N SER A 483 0.53 6.14 12.42
CA SER A 483 0.49 7.47 13.07
C SER A 483 -0.84 8.18 12.86
N HIS A 484 -1.37 8.19 11.63
CA HIS A 484 -2.64 8.84 11.33
C HIS A 484 -3.84 8.12 11.93
N ASN A 485 -3.78 6.82 12.21
CA ASN A 485 -4.82 6.12 12.97
C ASN A 485 -4.91 6.67 14.41
N ILE A 486 -3.76 6.97 15.05
CA ILE A 486 -3.72 7.55 16.40
C ILE A 486 -4.22 9.01 16.35
N ILE A 487 -3.73 9.81 15.39
CA ILE A 487 -4.18 11.19 15.20
C ILE A 487 -5.71 11.24 15.01
N HIS A 488 -6.26 10.40 14.15
CA HIS A 488 -7.70 10.28 13.93
C HIS A 488 -8.46 9.88 15.20
N ALA A 489 -7.91 8.94 15.99
CA ALA A 489 -8.51 8.53 17.24
C ALA A 489 -8.57 9.70 18.24
N LEU A 490 -7.48 10.46 18.40
CA LEU A 490 -7.42 11.64 19.27
C LEU A 490 -8.39 12.74 18.81
N GLN A 491 -8.42 13.04 17.51
CA GLN A 491 -9.34 14.02 16.92
C GLN A 491 -10.81 13.57 17.04
N THR A 492 -11.09 12.27 16.90
CA THR A 492 -12.45 11.73 17.14
C THR A 492 -12.88 11.92 18.61
N LEU A 493 -11.93 11.91 19.53
CA LEU A 493 -12.15 12.20 20.94
C LEU A 493 -12.19 13.70 21.26
N GLY A 494 -12.14 14.58 20.24
CA GLY A 494 -12.31 16.03 20.36
C GLY A 494 -11.02 16.83 20.57
N CYS A 495 -9.84 16.20 20.46
CA CYS A 495 -8.57 16.91 20.63
C CYS A 495 -8.15 17.67 19.37
N ASN A 496 -7.45 18.80 19.57
CA ASN A 496 -6.67 19.45 18.53
C ASN A 496 -5.27 18.80 18.50
N VAL A 497 -4.82 18.33 17.33
CA VAL A 497 -3.55 17.62 17.22
C VAL A 497 -2.61 18.37 16.30
N GLU A 498 -1.45 18.80 16.82
CA GLU A 498 -0.33 19.33 16.06
C GLU A 498 0.75 18.27 15.92
N THR A 499 1.23 18.04 14.69
CA THR A 499 2.19 16.97 14.38
C THR A 499 3.61 17.51 14.22
N PHE A 500 4.58 16.86 14.86
CA PHE A 500 6.00 17.17 14.85
C PHE A 500 6.79 15.98 14.30
N ASP A 501 7.82 16.24 13.49
CA ASP A 501 8.76 15.21 13.03
C ASP A 501 9.66 14.76 14.19
N GLY A 502 9.60 13.48 14.57
CA GLY A 502 10.40 12.90 15.65
C GLY A 502 11.90 12.96 15.42
N ARG A 503 12.34 13.04 14.17
CA ARG A 503 13.74 13.18 13.72
C ARG A 503 14.15 14.65 13.53
N GLY A 504 13.20 15.58 13.68
CA GLY A 504 13.41 17.01 13.57
C GLY A 504 14.19 17.62 14.72
N GLU A 505 14.27 18.95 14.71
CA GLU A 505 14.91 19.72 15.78
C GLU A 505 14.13 19.62 17.11
N ILE A 506 14.86 19.71 18.23
CA ILE A 506 14.24 19.78 19.56
C ILE A 506 13.52 21.11 19.69
N VAL A 507 12.24 21.06 20.09
CA VAL A 507 11.37 22.21 20.29
C VAL A 507 10.75 22.18 21.69
N ASP A 508 10.34 23.34 22.18
CA ASP A 508 9.52 23.45 23.40
C ASP A 508 8.05 23.24 23.05
N PHE A 509 7.34 22.51 23.90
CA PHE A 509 5.92 22.22 23.72
C PHE A 509 5.05 23.12 24.61
N ASN A 510 4.04 23.72 23.99
CA ASN A 510 3.01 24.52 24.72
C ASN A 510 1.64 23.88 24.50
N HIS A 511 1.53 22.60 24.85
CA HIS A 511 0.37 21.74 24.66
C HIS A 511 -0.04 21.14 26.01
N ASP A 512 -1.26 20.65 26.12
CA ASP A 512 -1.77 20.01 27.34
C ASP A 512 -1.10 18.64 27.57
N ALA A 513 -0.77 17.93 26.49
CA ALA A 513 -0.03 16.67 26.54
C ALA A 513 0.76 16.39 25.26
N ILE A 514 1.71 15.45 25.37
CA ILE A 514 2.47 14.92 24.22
C ILE A 514 2.07 13.46 24.00
N VAL A 515 1.89 13.10 22.74
CA VAL A 515 1.79 11.69 22.30
C VAL A 515 2.99 11.37 21.42
N ILE A 516 3.86 10.47 21.87
CA ILE A 516 5.00 9.97 21.09
C ILE A 516 4.52 8.75 20.32
N GLY A 517 4.45 8.89 18.99
CA GLY A 517 3.95 7.86 18.09
C GLY A 517 4.86 6.66 17.94
N PRO A 518 4.36 5.59 17.30
CA PRO A 518 5.16 4.45 16.88
C PRO A 518 6.17 4.83 15.79
N GLY A 519 7.10 3.93 15.49
CA GLY A 519 8.10 4.11 14.44
C GLY A 519 9.02 2.92 14.26
N PRO A 520 9.71 2.81 13.11
CA PRO A 520 10.73 1.82 12.87
C PRO A 520 12.05 2.15 13.55
N GLY A 521 12.84 1.11 13.80
CA GLY A 521 14.17 1.20 14.38
C GLY A 521 14.16 1.44 15.89
N ARG A 522 15.17 2.15 16.37
CA ARG A 522 15.38 2.42 17.79
C ARG A 522 15.04 3.89 18.11
N PRO A 523 14.50 4.17 19.32
CA PRO A 523 14.10 5.54 19.70
C PRO A 523 15.23 6.59 19.63
N GLU A 524 16.49 6.16 19.81
CA GLU A 524 17.67 7.04 19.79
C GLU A 524 17.89 7.76 18.46
N ILE A 525 17.32 7.25 17.35
CA ILE A 525 17.35 7.93 16.05
C ILE A 525 16.33 9.09 15.94
N SER A 526 15.48 9.26 16.95
CA SER A 526 14.42 10.28 17.03
C SER A 526 14.68 11.23 18.21
N PRO A 527 15.54 12.26 18.04
CA PRO A 527 15.95 13.14 19.13
C PRO A 527 14.78 13.82 19.84
N LEU A 528 13.74 14.23 19.08
CA LEU A 528 12.56 14.87 19.63
C LEU A 528 11.73 13.91 20.50
N SER A 529 11.60 12.64 20.10
CA SER A 529 10.95 11.59 20.89
C SER A 529 11.67 11.33 22.21
N MET A 530 13.01 11.23 22.18
CA MET A 530 13.83 11.05 23.38
C MET A 530 13.76 12.26 24.33
N HIS A 531 13.74 13.48 23.75
CA HIS A 531 13.55 14.71 24.53
C HIS A 531 12.17 14.71 25.22
N ALA A 532 11.10 14.50 24.46
CA ALA A 532 9.72 14.49 24.97
C ALA A 532 9.51 13.45 26.08
N ALA A 533 10.11 12.26 25.93
CA ALA A 533 10.07 11.19 26.93
C ALA A 533 10.65 11.58 28.30
N SER A 534 11.51 12.63 28.36
CA SER A 534 12.16 13.11 29.58
C SER A 534 11.46 14.31 30.23
N LEU A 535 10.44 14.89 29.59
CA LEU A 535 9.76 16.10 30.09
C LEU A 535 8.85 15.80 31.28
N ASP A 536 8.68 16.82 32.16
CA ASP A 536 7.76 16.79 33.30
C ASP A 536 6.38 17.39 32.91
N MET A 537 5.71 16.70 31.94
CA MET A 537 4.34 17.00 31.52
C MET A 537 3.59 15.69 31.20
N PRO A 538 2.29 15.71 30.96
CA PRO A 538 1.59 14.49 30.55
C PRO A 538 2.13 13.96 29.22
N VAL A 539 2.63 12.71 29.21
CA VAL A 539 3.16 12.04 28.01
C VAL A 539 2.56 10.65 27.86
N LEU A 540 2.11 10.34 26.66
CA LEU A 540 1.76 8.99 26.24
C LEU A 540 2.71 8.52 25.13
N GLY A 541 3.45 7.43 25.36
CA GLY A 541 4.29 6.79 24.35
C GLY A 541 3.63 5.52 23.82
N ILE A 542 3.55 5.36 22.50
CA ILE A 542 2.98 4.17 21.84
C ILE A 542 4.09 3.48 21.06
N CYS A 543 4.29 2.17 21.29
CA CYS A 543 5.28 1.33 20.64
C CYS A 543 6.71 1.91 20.78
N LEU A 544 7.28 2.55 19.75
CA LEU A 544 8.57 3.25 19.86
C LEU A 544 8.53 4.31 20.97
N GLY A 545 7.43 5.05 21.13
CA GLY A 545 7.25 6.02 22.21
C GLY A 545 7.30 5.38 23.62
N HIS A 546 6.74 4.19 23.80
CA HIS A 546 6.89 3.40 25.04
C HIS A 546 8.35 3.06 25.30
N GLN A 547 9.06 2.64 24.24
CA GLN A 547 10.49 2.31 24.34
C GLN A 547 11.33 3.54 24.68
N ALA A 548 11.03 4.70 24.09
CA ALA A 548 11.70 5.97 24.42
C ALA A 548 11.53 6.35 25.91
N ILE A 549 10.31 6.21 26.45
CA ILE A 549 10.03 6.46 27.88
C ILE A 549 10.80 5.49 28.75
N GLY A 550 10.81 4.19 28.43
CA GLY A 550 11.55 3.18 29.20
C GLY A 550 13.05 3.46 29.23
N LEU A 551 13.65 3.78 28.07
CA LEU A 551 15.08 4.15 27.98
C LEU A 551 15.38 5.42 28.82
N ALA A 552 14.53 6.45 28.74
CA ALA A 552 14.69 7.68 29.53
C ALA A 552 14.57 7.44 31.05
N ARG A 553 14.01 6.31 31.48
CA ARG A 553 13.87 5.89 32.88
C ARG A 553 14.84 4.79 33.28
N GLY A 554 15.82 4.45 32.42
CA GLY A 554 16.91 3.52 32.73
C GLY A 554 16.63 2.04 32.46
N MET A 555 15.55 1.72 31.77
CA MET A 555 15.35 0.36 31.23
C MET A 555 16.26 0.12 30.01
N GLU A 556 16.42 -1.13 29.61
CA GLU A 556 17.16 -1.53 28.41
C GLU A 556 16.21 -1.90 27.27
N LEU A 557 16.62 -1.64 26.03
CA LEU A 557 15.88 -2.07 24.83
C LEU A 557 16.60 -3.24 24.17
N ILE A 558 15.92 -4.37 24.10
CA ILE A 558 16.45 -5.63 23.55
C ILE A 558 15.56 -6.19 22.43
N GLU A 559 16.11 -7.07 21.60
CA GLU A 559 15.29 -7.91 20.73
C GLU A 559 14.35 -8.78 21.58
N SER A 560 13.11 -8.94 21.12
CA SER A 560 12.12 -9.73 21.85
C SER A 560 12.58 -11.19 21.99
N PRO A 561 12.72 -11.72 23.20
CA PRO A 561 13.09 -13.12 23.42
C PRO A 561 12.03 -14.10 22.93
N LEU A 562 10.81 -13.63 22.70
CA LEU A 562 9.70 -14.41 22.12
C LEU A 562 9.60 -14.23 20.59
N GLY A 563 10.56 -13.51 19.98
CA GLY A 563 10.53 -13.13 18.57
C GLY A 563 9.65 -11.92 18.27
N PRO A 564 9.74 -11.39 17.03
CA PRO A 564 8.88 -10.31 16.55
C PRO A 564 7.41 -10.69 16.49
N VAL A 565 6.53 -9.72 16.78
CA VAL A 565 5.06 -9.88 16.71
C VAL A 565 4.48 -8.72 15.91
N HIS A 566 3.88 -9.00 14.75
CA HIS A 566 3.31 -7.99 13.87
C HIS A 566 1.88 -8.35 13.45
N GLY A 567 0.91 -7.46 13.75
CA GLY A 567 -0.50 -7.63 13.41
C GLY A 567 -1.24 -8.70 14.20
N VAL A 568 -0.64 -9.22 15.28
CA VAL A 568 -1.23 -10.29 16.09
C VAL A 568 -1.84 -9.71 17.36
N PRO A 569 -3.17 -9.90 17.60
CA PRO A 569 -3.78 -9.62 18.88
C PRO A 569 -3.16 -10.50 19.97
N SER A 570 -2.66 -9.85 21.03
CA SER A 570 -1.99 -10.50 22.14
C SER A 570 -2.77 -10.24 23.44
N THR A 571 -2.77 -11.22 24.35
CA THR A 571 -3.34 -11.04 25.68
C THR A 571 -2.39 -10.21 26.55
N ILE A 572 -2.90 -9.10 27.07
CA ILE A 572 -2.22 -8.21 28.02
C ILE A 572 -2.86 -8.39 29.39
N VAL A 573 -2.05 -8.56 30.44
CA VAL A 573 -2.52 -8.73 31.83
C VAL A 573 -2.17 -7.48 32.61
N ALA A 574 -3.17 -6.69 32.99
CA ALA A 574 -3.02 -5.44 33.71
C ALA A 574 -3.37 -5.57 35.21
N ASP A 575 -2.63 -4.81 36.05
CA ASP A 575 -2.89 -4.75 37.50
C ASP A 575 -3.94 -3.68 37.89
N GLY A 576 -4.28 -2.78 36.94
CA GLY A 576 -5.26 -1.70 37.12
C GLY A 576 -4.67 -0.39 37.64
N ASN A 577 -3.36 -0.28 37.74
CA ASN A 577 -2.68 0.96 38.18
C ASN A 577 -2.29 1.87 37.01
N GLY A 578 -2.41 1.41 35.77
CA GLY A 578 -2.15 2.13 34.53
C GLY A 578 -3.41 2.70 33.88
N LEU A 579 -3.40 2.78 32.54
CA LEU A 579 -4.56 3.16 31.71
C LEU A 579 -5.51 1.98 31.50
N LEU A 580 -4.97 0.75 31.51
CA LEU A 580 -5.77 -0.45 31.45
C LEU A 580 -6.41 -0.78 32.80
N SER A 581 -7.68 -1.11 32.81
CA SER A 581 -8.37 -1.65 34.00
C SER A 581 -7.76 -3.00 34.39
N LYS A 582 -7.93 -3.39 35.66
CA LYS A 582 -7.42 -4.67 36.14
C LYS A 582 -8.05 -5.84 35.39
N GLY A 583 -7.22 -6.70 34.80
CA GLY A 583 -7.70 -7.90 34.11
C GLY A 583 -6.92 -8.23 32.83
N LYS A 584 -7.56 -9.03 31.99
CA LYS A 584 -7.02 -9.42 30.67
C LYS A 584 -7.63 -8.55 29.58
N HIS A 585 -6.79 -8.07 28.68
CA HIS A 585 -7.15 -7.28 27.50
C HIS A 585 -6.55 -7.91 26.25
N VAL A 586 -7.19 -7.70 25.10
CA VAL A 586 -6.68 -8.16 23.81
C VAL A 586 -6.29 -6.94 22.99
N MET A 587 -4.99 -6.79 22.74
CA MET A 587 -4.41 -5.65 22.05
C MET A 587 -3.44 -6.10 20.94
N THR A 588 -3.45 -5.39 19.82
CA THR A 588 -2.57 -5.71 18.68
C THR A 588 -1.15 -5.19 18.93
N ARG A 589 -0.17 -5.97 18.54
CA ARG A 589 1.26 -5.63 18.65
C ARG A 589 1.90 -5.55 17.27
N TYR A 590 2.85 -4.58 17.13
CA TYR A 590 3.69 -4.39 15.94
C TYR A 590 5.13 -4.09 16.40
N ASN A 591 5.80 -5.05 17.07
CA ASN A 591 7.13 -4.82 17.60
C ASN A 591 8.07 -6.03 17.50
N SER A 592 9.33 -5.75 17.21
CA SER A 592 10.44 -6.69 17.29
C SER A 592 11.28 -6.45 18.54
N LEU A 593 11.32 -5.21 19.02
CA LEU A 593 12.07 -4.79 20.22
C LEU A 593 11.14 -4.64 21.41
N VAL A 594 11.68 -4.89 22.62
CA VAL A 594 10.96 -4.81 23.89
C VAL A 594 11.84 -4.21 24.98
N LEU A 595 11.21 -3.56 25.96
CA LEU A 595 11.90 -3.11 27.18
C LEU A 595 12.23 -4.30 28.09
N SER A 596 13.35 -4.20 28.79
CA SER A 596 13.85 -5.17 29.76
C SER A 596 14.56 -4.47 30.92
N GLY A 597 14.74 -5.19 32.01
CA GLY A 597 15.44 -4.70 33.21
C GLY A 597 14.58 -3.81 34.10
N ASP A 598 15.15 -3.42 35.23
CA ASP A 598 14.53 -2.58 36.24
C ASP A 598 14.88 -1.12 35.96
N GLY A 599 13.88 -0.27 35.71
CA GLY A 599 14.02 1.19 35.58
C GLY A 599 13.33 1.93 36.72
N ASN A 600 13.51 3.27 36.76
CA ASN A 600 12.78 4.15 37.68
C ASN A 600 11.34 4.36 37.16
N ILE A 601 10.62 3.28 36.87
CA ILE A 601 9.28 3.31 36.31
C ILE A 601 8.50 2.05 36.72
N SER A 602 7.20 2.17 36.94
CA SER A 602 6.35 1.04 37.30
C SER A 602 5.85 0.33 36.06
N VAL A 603 5.94 -1.00 36.02
CA VAL A 603 5.26 -1.84 35.04
C VAL A 603 3.84 -2.13 35.53
N THR A 604 2.83 -1.67 34.82
CA THR A 604 1.40 -1.79 35.19
C THR A 604 0.66 -2.85 34.40
N ALA A 605 1.21 -3.31 33.27
CA ALA A 605 0.75 -4.47 32.55
C ALA A 605 1.88 -5.22 31.86
N ASN A 606 1.72 -6.55 31.75
CA ASN A 606 2.64 -7.45 31.09
C ASN A 606 1.93 -8.26 30.00
N ASP A 607 2.71 -8.92 29.14
CA ASP A 607 2.20 -9.99 28.27
C ASP A 607 1.66 -11.16 29.09
N GLU A 608 1.00 -12.12 28.45
CA GLU A 608 0.40 -13.28 29.13
C GLU A 608 1.44 -14.15 29.88
N THR A 609 2.71 -14.12 29.49
CA THR A 609 3.79 -14.83 30.17
C THR A 609 4.26 -14.12 31.46
N GLY A 610 3.90 -12.84 31.63
CA GLY A 610 4.33 -12.00 32.74
C GLY A 610 5.79 -11.50 32.62
N THR A 611 6.41 -11.64 31.43
CA THR A 611 7.83 -11.33 31.26
C THR A 611 8.11 -10.04 30.48
N LEU A 612 7.19 -9.62 29.61
CA LEU A 612 7.40 -8.47 28.75
C LEU A 612 6.53 -7.29 29.23
N PRO A 613 7.12 -6.12 29.56
CA PRO A 613 6.38 -4.91 29.90
C PRO A 613 5.52 -4.44 28.70
N MET A 614 4.22 -4.40 28.89
CA MET A 614 3.24 -3.96 27.89
C MET A 614 2.67 -2.58 28.20
N GLU A 615 2.63 -2.21 29.49
CA GLU A 615 2.32 -0.86 29.96
C GLU A 615 3.26 -0.47 31.08
N ILE A 616 3.81 0.76 31.01
CA ILE A 616 4.67 1.37 32.03
C ILE A 616 4.09 2.73 32.44
N ARG A 617 4.36 3.14 33.70
CA ARG A 617 3.87 4.40 34.25
C ARG A 617 4.88 5.05 35.21
N ASP A 618 5.08 6.37 35.04
CA ASP A 618 5.78 7.24 35.98
C ASP A 618 5.00 8.55 36.12
N GLY A 619 4.29 8.72 37.26
CA GLY A 619 3.44 9.88 37.50
C GLY A 619 2.36 10.04 36.44
N LYS A 620 2.47 11.08 35.60
CA LYS A 620 1.58 11.41 34.47
C LYS A 620 2.12 10.96 33.10
N THR A 621 3.23 10.22 33.08
CA THR A 621 3.83 9.63 31.89
C THR A 621 3.43 8.16 31.78
N TYR A 622 2.92 7.75 30.60
CA TYR A 622 2.46 6.40 30.30
C TYR A 622 3.10 5.89 29.01
N GLY A 623 3.47 4.62 28.97
CA GLY A 623 3.96 3.96 27.76
C GLY A 623 3.20 2.69 27.48
N LEU A 624 2.78 2.49 26.24
CA LEU A 624 2.05 1.31 25.73
C LEU A 624 2.87 0.64 24.64
N GLN A 625 3.27 -0.62 24.80
CA GLN A 625 3.99 -1.38 23.76
C GLN A 625 3.06 -1.82 22.62
N PHE A 626 1.77 -1.92 22.89
CA PHE A 626 0.72 -2.29 21.94
C PHE A 626 0.13 -1.06 21.25
N HIS A 627 -0.65 -1.29 20.19
CA HIS A 627 -1.29 -0.27 19.38
C HIS A 627 -2.79 -0.18 19.71
N PRO A 628 -3.22 0.79 20.53
CA PRO A 628 -4.63 0.95 20.89
C PRO A 628 -5.50 1.32 19.67
N GLU A 629 -4.96 2.00 18.67
CA GLU A 629 -5.64 2.45 17.46
C GLU A 629 -5.90 1.34 16.43
N SER A 630 -5.22 0.18 16.58
CA SER A 630 -5.36 -0.94 15.63
C SER A 630 -6.76 -1.53 15.64
N ILE A 631 -7.25 -1.92 14.46
CA ILE A 631 -8.56 -2.60 14.29
C ILE A 631 -8.65 -3.91 15.09
N GLY A 632 -7.52 -4.51 15.45
CA GLY A 632 -7.45 -5.73 16.26
C GLY A 632 -7.39 -5.50 17.76
N SER A 633 -7.36 -4.24 18.24
CA SER A 633 -7.30 -3.87 19.65
C SER A 633 -8.70 -3.67 20.22
N SER A 634 -9.10 -4.55 21.15
CA SER A 634 -10.40 -4.44 21.80
C SER A 634 -10.34 -3.42 22.95
N GLY A 635 -11.15 -2.37 22.89
CA GLY A 635 -11.16 -1.31 23.91
C GLY A 635 -9.99 -0.31 23.79
N GLY A 636 -9.40 -0.19 22.61
CA GLY A 636 -8.27 0.73 22.39
C GLY A 636 -8.66 2.22 22.51
N MET A 637 -9.86 2.59 22.04
CA MET A 637 -10.38 3.95 22.17
C MET A 637 -10.62 4.32 23.64
N GLU A 638 -11.04 3.38 24.46
CA GLU A 638 -11.23 3.55 25.92
C GLU A 638 -9.89 3.81 26.63
N VAL A 639 -8.79 3.17 26.18
CA VAL A 639 -7.44 3.42 26.71
C VAL A 639 -6.99 4.85 26.40
N LEU A 640 -7.20 5.33 25.16
CA LEU A 640 -6.90 6.70 24.77
C LEU A 640 -7.77 7.71 25.54
N SER A 641 -9.07 7.44 25.68
CA SER A 641 -9.99 8.27 26.47
C SER A 641 -9.57 8.37 27.94
N GLU A 642 -9.11 7.27 28.54
CA GLU A 642 -8.64 7.26 29.93
C GLU A 642 -7.37 8.12 30.10
N PHE A 643 -6.44 8.10 29.15
CA PHE A 643 -5.29 9.02 29.16
C PHE A 643 -5.75 10.48 29.11
N LEU A 644 -6.61 10.84 28.14
CA LEU A 644 -7.10 12.20 27.97
C LEU A 644 -7.88 12.69 29.20
N ARG A 645 -8.69 11.82 29.84
CA ARG A 645 -9.40 12.14 31.08
C ARG A 645 -8.43 12.47 32.20
N ARG A 646 -7.31 11.75 32.32
CA ARG A 646 -6.28 12.06 33.32
C ARG A 646 -5.56 13.36 33.03
N VAL A 647 -5.34 13.72 31.76
CA VAL A 647 -4.78 15.02 31.37
C VAL A 647 -5.73 16.14 31.75
N ALA A 648 -7.02 16.03 31.44
CA ALA A 648 -8.03 17.05 31.74
C ALA A 648 -8.23 17.31 33.25
N HIS A 649 -7.78 16.39 34.12
CA HIS A 649 -7.84 16.51 35.57
C HIS A 649 -6.48 16.85 36.22
N CYS A 650 -5.42 17.07 35.44
CA CYS A 650 -4.12 17.55 35.91
C CYS A 650 -4.09 19.07 36.04
#